data_4492c108b4f5ace169cd3241c50f5666
#
_entry.id   4492c108b4f5ace169cd3241c50f5666
#
_cell.length_a   1.000
_cell.length_b   1.000
_cell.length_c   1.000
_cell.angle_alpha   90.00
_cell.angle_beta   90.00
_cell.angle_gamma   90.00
#
_symmetry.space_group_name_H-M   'P 1'
#
loop_
_entity.id
_entity.type
_entity.pdbx_description
1 polymer ?
#
loop_
_entity_poly.entity_id
_entity_poly.type
_entity_poly.pdbx_seq_one_letter_code
_entity_poly.pdbx_strand_id
1 'polypeptide(L)'
;MKKYGVNELRKMFLEFFESKGHLAMKSFSLVPHNDNSLLLINSGMAPLKPYFTGQEIPPRRRVCTCQKCIRTGDIENIGKTARHGTFFEMLGNFSFGDYFKDEAIHWSWEFLTEVVGLDPNRLYPSIYQDDDEAFKIWNEEIGIAPERIFRFGREDNFWEHGAGPCGPCSEIYYDRGEKYGCGKPGCTVGCECDRYIEVWNNVFSQFNNDGHGHYTDLIQKNIDTGMGLERLAVVVQDVDSLFSVDTNKALLDEVCEMAHVKYLEDHKTDVSLRIIADHVKSCTFMISDGIMPSNEGRGYVLRRLLRRAARHGRLLGIPGGFMPELSKTVIELSKDGYPELEEKKAMILKVLAEEEDKFNKTIDQGLAILADMEAEMSANGETVLSGENAFKLYDTYGFPLDLTIEILEEKGMTVDNDGFQKAMNDQREKARKARKTTNYMGADVTVYQSIPADVESKFVGYDRLTRDSKITVLTTEDEIVEALTDGQKGTILVEETPFYGTMGGQTGDVGEIVGADGGRFIVEDTIHLQGSKIGHVGHMVGGMLSVGETVTMKVDAEKRGGCEKNHSATHLLQKALRLVLGEHVEQAGSLVTPDRLRFDFTHFSAMTPEELKKVEQIVNEEIRENLKVVTEEMSLDEAKKTGAMALFGEKYGEKVRVVKMGDFSTELCGGTHVDSTGQIQAFKILSEAGIAAGVRRIEALTGEGLLAHYEKQEEELKEAAKTAKTTPAELKTRIEAMMEEIKALHAENEKLKSKLASDSLGDVMSQVQEINGVKVLATKVADVDMNGLRNLGDQLKDKLGGGVIVLASVMDGKVNLMASASDDAQKKGAHAGNLIKGIAGLVGGGGGGRPGMAQAGGKNPAGVDEALKKAYEVAGEQLK
;
A
#
# COMPACT_ATOMS: atom_id res chain seq x y z
N MET A 1 -32.87 -12.49 -34.23
CA MET A 1 -31.56 -12.97 -33.69
C MET A 1 -31.80 -13.50 -32.27
N LYS A 2 -31.26 -14.64 -31.92
CA LYS A 2 -31.27 -15.12 -30.52
C LYS A 2 -30.37 -14.24 -29.69
N LYS A 3 -30.82 -13.82 -28.51
CA LYS A 3 -29.99 -13.04 -27.59
C LYS A 3 -29.21 -14.00 -26.70
N TYR A 4 -27.90 -13.91 -26.73
CA TYR A 4 -27.00 -14.70 -25.90
C TYR A 4 -26.40 -13.83 -24.77
N GLY A 5 -26.21 -14.42 -23.60
CA GLY A 5 -25.54 -13.79 -22.49
C GLY A 5 -24.01 -13.75 -22.68
N VAL A 6 -23.31 -12.88 -21.92
CA VAL A 6 -21.84 -12.77 -21.97
C VAL A 6 -21.16 -14.12 -21.72
N ASN A 7 -21.62 -14.89 -20.74
CA ASN A 7 -21.05 -16.21 -20.43
C ASN A 7 -21.31 -17.24 -21.54
N GLU A 8 -22.48 -17.19 -22.21
CA GLU A 8 -22.78 -18.05 -23.36
C GLU A 8 -21.86 -17.69 -24.53
N LEU A 9 -21.70 -16.43 -24.87
CA LEU A 9 -20.82 -15.96 -25.95
C LEU A 9 -19.36 -16.38 -25.74
N ARG A 10 -18.84 -16.26 -24.51
CA ARG A 10 -17.51 -16.74 -24.16
C ARG A 10 -17.36 -18.23 -24.45
N LYS A 11 -18.29 -19.02 -23.99
CA LYS A 11 -18.29 -20.47 -24.20
C LYS A 11 -18.40 -20.83 -25.68
N MET A 12 -19.33 -20.21 -26.42
CA MET A 12 -19.50 -20.42 -27.86
C MET A 12 -18.23 -20.16 -28.66
N PHE A 13 -17.49 -19.08 -28.31
CA PHE A 13 -16.22 -18.74 -28.96
C PHE A 13 -15.15 -19.81 -28.72
N LEU A 14 -14.94 -20.19 -27.47
CA LEU A 14 -13.93 -21.19 -27.14
C LEU A 14 -14.25 -22.55 -27.79
N GLU A 15 -15.49 -23.02 -27.68
CA GLU A 15 -15.95 -24.28 -28.31
C GLU A 15 -15.81 -24.25 -29.84
N PHE A 16 -16.12 -23.11 -30.48
CA PHE A 16 -15.95 -22.95 -31.91
C PHE A 16 -14.51 -23.12 -32.35
N PHE A 17 -13.57 -22.41 -31.67
CA PHE A 17 -12.16 -22.52 -32.02
C PHE A 17 -11.53 -23.86 -31.60
N GLU A 18 -12.00 -24.51 -30.55
CA GLU A 18 -11.64 -25.90 -30.26
C GLU A 18 -12.03 -26.82 -31.39
N SER A 19 -13.23 -26.62 -32.01
CA SER A 19 -13.65 -27.38 -33.19
C SER A 19 -12.78 -27.16 -34.42
N LYS A 20 -12.07 -25.99 -34.50
CA LYS A 20 -11.07 -25.68 -35.52
C LYS A 20 -9.65 -26.13 -35.15
N GLY A 21 -9.50 -26.92 -34.06
CA GLY A 21 -8.24 -27.53 -33.62
C GLY A 21 -7.38 -26.64 -32.71
N HIS A 22 -7.92 -25.55 -32.18
CA HIS A 22 -7.23 -24.72 -31.20
C HIS A 22 -7.21 -25.37 -29.82
N LEU A 23 -6.20 -25.04 -29.04
CA LEU A 23 -6.17 -25.31 -27.60
C LEU A 23 -6.78 -24.13 -26.86
N ALA A 24 -7.91 -24.34 -26.18
CA ALA A 24 -8.46 -23.33 -25.31
C ALA A 24 -7.56 -23.20 -24.06
N MET A 25 -6.92 -22.05 -23.92
CA MET A 25 -6.07 -21.73 -22.77
C MET A 25 -6.86 -20.90 -21.76
N LYS A 26 -6.58 -21.11 -20.47
CA LYS A 26 -7.10 -20.24 -19.42
C LYS A 26 -6.58 -18.81 -19.58
N SER A 27 -7.36 -17.84 -19.12
CA SER A 27 -6.89 -16.45 -19.04
C SER A 27 -5.62 -16.36 -18.19
N PHE A 28 -4.65 -15.62 -18.70
CA PHE A 28 -3.46 -15.27 -17.93
C PHE A 28 -3.80 -14.23 -16.85
N SER A 29 -2.91 -14.10 -15.87
CA SER A 29 -3.00 -13.04 -14.86
C SER A 29 -2.95 -11.65 -15.51
N LEU A 30 -3.65 -10.69 -14.89
CA LEU A 30 -3.53 -9.26 -15.24
C LEU A 30 -2.12 -8.70 -14.98
N VAL A 31 -1.32 -9.39 -14.17
CA VAL A 31 0.08 -9.04 -13.90
C VAL A 31 0.95 -9.62 -15.01
N PRO A 32 1.62 -8.79 -15.83
CA PRO A 32 2.52 -9.26 -16.87
C PRO A 32 3.68 -10.07 -16.29
N HIS A 33 3.99 -11.21 -16.91
CA HIS A 33 5.20 -11.98 -16.60
C HIS A 33 6.30 -11.62 -17.59
N ASN A 34 7.47 -11.21 -17.09
CA ASN A 34 8.67 -10.91 -17.88
C ASN A 34 8.51 -9.79 -18.94
N ASP A 35 7.48 -8.95 -18.82
CA ASP A 35 7.28 -7.77 -19.67
C ASP A 35 7.18 -6.50 -18.82
N ASN A 36 8.30 -5.78 -18.71
CA ASN A 36 8.36 -4.52 -17.96
C ASN A 36 7.80 -3.32 -18.74
N SER A 37 7.42 -3.51 -20.01
CA SER A 37 6.82 -2.45 -20.83
C SER A 37 5.34 -2.24 -20.50
N LEU A 38 4.69 -3.22 -19.89
CA LEU A 38 3.28 -3.19 -19.52
C LEU A 38 3.10 -3.15 -17.99
N LEU A 39 2.27 -2.23 -17.55
CA LEU A 39 1.85 -2.17 -16.15
C LEU A 39 0.83 -3.28 -15.83
N LEU A 40 -0.13 -3.47 -16.71
CA LEU A 40 -1.20 -4.47 -16.63
C LEU A 40 -1.44 -5.07 -18.03
N ILE A 41 -1.91 -6.30 -18.09
CA ILE A 41 -2.29 -6.92 -19.37
C ILE A 41 -3.50 -6.17 -19.94
N ASN A 42 -3.34 -5.67 -21.16
CA ASN A 42 -4.30 -4.81 -21.86
C ASN A 42 -4.77 -5.35 -23.21
N SER A 43 -4.27 -6.53 -23.62
CA SER A 43 -4.64 -7.21 -24.87
C SER A 43 -4.49 -8.73 -24.75
N GLY A 44 -5.16 -9.47 -25.62
CA GLY A 44 -5.08 -10.94 -25.68
C GLY A 44 -3.70 -11.47 -26.06
N MET A 45 -2.96 -10.74 -26.89
CA MET A 45 -1.64 -11.13 -27.36
C MET A 45 -0.52 -10.89 -26.35
N ALA A 46 -0.68 -9.92 -25.44
CA ALA A 46 0.39 -9.50 -24.55
C ALA A 46 1.08 -10.66 -23.80
N PRO A 47 0.34 -11.59 -23.16
CA PRO A 47 0.98 -12.73 -22.49
C PRO A 47 1.56 -13.79 -23.44
N LEU A 48 1.25 -13.72 -24.74
CA LEU A 48 1.66 -14.68 -25.77
C LEU A 48 2.84 -14.18 -26.61
N LYS A 49 3.34 -12.96 -26.39
CA LYS A 49 4.49 -12.37 -27.14
C LYS A 49 5.66 -13.33 -27.36
N PRO A 50 6.12 -14.13 -26.38
CA PRO A 50 7.24 -15.04 -26.56
C PRO A 50 7.02 -16.11 -27.65
N TYR A 51 5.75 -16.51 -27.87
CA TYR A 51 5.41 -17.47 -28.93
C TYR A 51 5.44 -16.82 -30.33
N PHE A 52 5.04 -15.58 -30.43
CA PHE A 52 5.10 -14.81 -31.69
C PHE A 52 6.53 -14.55 -32.15
N THR A 53 7.45 -14.30 -31.23
CA THR A 53 8.85 -14.03 -31.51
C THR A 53 9.70 -15.30 -31.64
N GLY A 54 9.15 -16.47 -31.31
CA GLY A 54 9.87 -17.73 -31.28
C GLY A 54 10.81 -17.91 -30.09
N GLN A 55 10.73 -17.03 -29.08
CA GLN A 55 11.49 -17.17 -27.83
C GLN A 55 11.06 -18.39 -27.01
N GLU A 56 9.78 -18.73 -27.09
CA GLU A 56 9.21 -19.90 -26.45
C GLU A 56 8.41 -20.74 -27.46
N ILE A 57 8.34 -22.04 -27.22
CA ILE A 57 7.54 -22.95 -28.04
C ILE A 57 6.11 -22.97 -27.47
N PRO A 58 5.08 -22.62 -28.25
CA PRO A 58 3.71 -22.68 -27.78
C PRO A 58 3.28 -24.13 -27.48
N PRO A 59 2.36 -24.35 -26.54
CA PRO A 59 1.85 -25.68 -26.21
C PRO A 59 1.11 -26.34 -27.39
N ARG A 60 0.58 -25.52 -28.30
CA ARG A 60 0.02 -25.87 -29.59
C ARG A 60 0.15 -24.69 -30.54
N ARG A 61 0.32 -24.93 -31.85
CA ARG A 61 0.44 -23.84 -32.83
C ARG A 61 -0.86 -23.04 -33.03
N ARG A 62 -1.99 -23.59 -32.60
CA ARG A 62 -3.31 -22.93 -32.59
C ARG A 62 -3.78 -22.83 -31.14
N VAL A 63 -3.98 -21.65 -30.64
CA VAL A 63 -4.57 -21.44 -29.29
C VAL A 63 -5.71 -20.44 -29.39
N CYS A 64 -6.65 -20.54 -28.46
CA CYS A 64 -7.68 -19.52 -28.26
C CYS A 64 -7.80 -19.21 -26.78
N THR A 65 -8.17 -17.97 -26.48
CA THR A 65 -8.32 -17.51 -25.10
C THR A 65 -9.51 -16.55 -24.96
N CYS A 66 -10.03 -16.46 -23.75
CA CYS A 66 -10.79 -15.31 -23.30
C CYS A 66 -9.94 -14.62 -22.24
N GLN A 67 -9.16 -13.61 -22.65
CA GLN A 67 -8.19 -12.94 -21.80
C GLN A 67 -8.80 -11.75 -21.08
N LYS A 68 -8.70 -11.74 -19.74
CA LYS A 68 -9.01 -10.56 -18.93
C LYS A 68 -8.01 -9.46 -19.17
N CYS A 69 -8.51 -8.25 -19.38
CA CYS A 69 -7.70 -7.07 -19.71
C CYS A 69 -8.10 -5.87 -18.86
N ILE A 70 -7.13 -5.02 -18.57
CA ILE A 70 -7.33 -3.71 -17.93
C ILE A 70 -6.72 -2.62 -18.81
N ARG A 71 -7.53 -1.62 -19.16
CA ARG A 71 -7.07 -0.38 -19.82
C ARG A 71 -7.30 0.81 -18.91
N THR A 72 -6.22 1.56 -18.63
CA THR A 72 -6.23 2.67 -17.67
C THR A 72 -6.21 4.04 -18.32
N GLY A 73 -5.92 4.11 -19.62
CA GLY A 73 -5.84 5.38 -20.36
C GLY A 73 -7.15 6.15 -20.44
N ASP A 74 -8.28 5.45 -20.33
CA ASP A 74 -9.62 6.01 -20.50
C ASP A 74 -10.42 6.12 -19.19
N ILE A 75 -9.77 6.02 -18.03
CA ILE A 75 -10.47 6.04 -16.72
C ILE A 75 -11.37 7.28 -16.57
N GLU A 76 -10.95 8.43 -17.06
CA GLU A 76 -11.73 9.67 -17.03
C GLU A 76 -12.98 9.64 -17.94
N ASN A 77 -12.98 8.78 -18.97
CA ASN A 77 -14.09 8.59 -19.91
C ASN A 77 -15.12 7.56 -19.43
N ILE A 78 -14.75 6.76 -18.40
CA ILE A 78 -15.65 5.76 -17.84
C ILE A 78 -16.91 6.42 -17.27
N GLY A 79 -18.04 5.87 -17.64
CA GLY A 79 -19.36 6.38 -17.28
C GLY A 79 -19.89 7.49 -18.20
N LYS A 80 -19.02 8.24 -18.89
CA LYS A 80 -19.38 9.33 -19.81
C LYS A 80 -19.72 8.83 -21.22
N THR A 81 -19.10 7.75 -21.65
CA THR A 81 -19.28 7.14 -22.98
C THR A 81 -19.96 5.78 -22.88
N ALA A 82 -20.54 5.33 -23.99
CA ALA A 82 -21.25 4.05 -24.06
C ALA A 82 -20.35 2.82 -24.25
N ARG A 83 -19.08 3.03 -24.65
CA ARG A 83 -18.17 2.00 -25.18
C ARG A 83 -16.86 1.80 -24.38
N HIS A 84 -16.58 2.62 -23.36
CA HIS A 84 -15.37 2.49 -22.57
C HIS A 84 -15.64 1.77 -21.24
N GLY A 85 -14.83 0.77 -20.93
CA GLY A 85 -14.78 0.05 -19.67
C GLY A 85 -13.33 -0.14 -19.24
N THR A 86 -13.07 -0.12 -17.94
CA THR A 86 -11.71 -0.35 -17.39
C THR A 86 -11.32 -1.81 -17.53
N PHE A 87 -12.17 -2.71 -17.04
CA PHE A 87 -12.05 -4.16 -17.23
C PHE A 87 -12.88 -4.60 -18.43
N PHE A 88 -12.29 -5.43 -19.27
CA PHE A 88 -13.00 -6.11 -20.35
C PHE A 88 -12.36 -7.46 -20.66
N GLU A 89 -13.13 -8.31 -21.31
CA GLU A 89 -12.68 -9.62 -21.76
C GLU A 89 -12.37 -9.57 -23.26
N MET A 90 -11.18 -10.03 -23.64
CA MET A 90 -10.77 -10.12 -25.04
C MET A 90 -10.74 -11.57 -25.49
N LEU A 91 -11.65 -11.91 -26.39
CA LEU A 91 -11.66 -13.17 -27.11
C LEU A 91 -10.62 -13.12 -28.21
N GLY A 92 -9.74 -14.11 -28.27
CA GLY A 92 -8.68 -14.16 -29.26
C GLY A 92 -8.40 -15.58 -29.74
N ASN A 93 -8.18 -15.72 -31.02
CA ASN A 93 -7.63 -16.95 -31.64
C ASN A 93 -6.30 -16.60 -32.28
N PHE A 94 -5.32 -17.47 -32.05
CA PHE A 94 -3.92 -17.23 -32.37
C PHE A 94 -3.34 -18.37 -33.19
N SER A 95 -2.51 -18.03 -34.18
CA SER A 95 -1.72 -18.97 -34.98
C SER A 95 -0.25 -18.63 -34.88
N PHE A 96 0.56 -19.61 -34.54
CA PHE A 96 2.01 -19.50 -34.49
C PHE A 96 2.63 -20.29 -35.67
N GLY A 97 2.63 -19.62 -36.86
CA GLY A 97 3.15 -20.21 -38.07
C GLY A 97 2.37 -21.44 -38.57
N ASP A 98 1.07 -21.51 -38.32
CA ASP A 98 0.20 -22.59 -38.80
C ASP A 98 -0.76 -22.08 -39.90
N TYR A 99 -1.81 -21.35 -39.57
CA TYR A 99 -2.70 -20.70 -40.52
C TYR A 99 -2.48 -19.18 -40.60
N PHE A 100 -3.01 -18.53 -41.65
CA PHE A 100 -2.83 -17.11 -41.84
C PHE A 100 -4.15 -16.41 -42.23
N LYS A 101 -4.14 -15.47 -43.18
CA LYS A 101 -5.26 -14.58 -43.50
C LYS A 101 -6.52 -15.32 -43.92
N ASP A 102 -6.37 -16.33 -44.76
CA ASP A 102 -7.51 -17.06 -45.35
C ASP A 102 -8.38 -17.66 -44.24
N GLU A 103 -7.85 -18.53 -43.42
CA GLU A 103 -8.59 -19.20 -42.36
C GLU A 103 -9.05 -18.18 -41.31
N ALA A 104 -8.23 -17.18 -40.96
CA ALA A 104 -8.60 -16.17 -39.96
C ALA A 104 -9.84 -15.40 -40.39
N ILE A 105 -9.90 -14.95 -41.65
CA ILE A 105 -11.03 -14.20 -42.21
C ILE A 105 -12.26 -15.11 -42.30
N HIS A 106 -12.12 -16.32 -42.88
CA HIS A 106 -13.23 -17.26 -43.00
C HIS A 106 -13.83 -17.65 -41.66
N TRP A 107 -13.01 -17.94 -40.64
CA TRP A 107 -13.53 -18.36 -39.33
C TRP A 107 -14.10 -17.19 -38.55
N SER A 108 -13.59 -15.98 -38.68
CA SER A 108 -14.23 -14.82 -38.06
C SER A 108 -15.60 -14.54 -38.66
N TRP A 109 -15.74 -14.67 -39.99
CA TRP A 109 -17.03 -14.52 -40.67
C TRP A 109 -17.99 -15.63 -40.31
N GLU A 110 -17.58 -16.90 -40.36
CA GLU A 110 -18.36 -18.08 -39.97
C GLU A 110 -18.87 -17.94 -38.51
N PHE A 111 -18.00 -17.55 -37.59
CA PHE A 111 -18.40 -17.38 -36.21
C PHE A 111 -19.50 -16.32 -36.04
N LEU A 112 -19.30 -15.15 -36.62
CA LEU A 112 -20.25 -14.04 -36.49
C LEU A 112 -21.58 -14.33 -37.18
N THR A 113 -21.55 -14.92 -38.37
CA THR A 113 -22.77 -15.09 -39.18
C THR A 113 -23.49 -16.40 -38.96
N GLU A 114 -22.78 -17.51 -38.74
CA GLU A 114 -23.42 -18.85 -38.62
C GLU A 114 -23.56 -19.26 -37.13
N VAL A 115 -22.58 -18.98 -36.29
CA VAL A 115 -22.62 -19.40 -34.89
C VAL A 115 -23.39 -18.39 -34.04
N VAL A 116 -23.03 -17.11 -34.13
CA VAL A 116 -23.72 -16.03 -33.41
C VAL A 116 -25.00 -15.60 -34.09
N GLY A 117 -25.04 -15.67 -35.44
CA GLY A 117 -26.22 -15.36 -36.25
C GLY A 117 -26.44 -13.88 -36.47
N LEU A 118 -25.37 -13.10 -36.59
CA LEU A 118 -25.44 -11.71 -37.00
C LEU A 118 -25.82 -11.59 -38.48
N ASP A 119 -26.61 -10.54 -38.82
CA ASP A 119 -27.01 -10.28 -40.20
C ASP A 119 -25.78 -9.90 -41.05
N PRO A 120 -25.41 -10.74 -42.07
CA PRO A 120 -24.27 -10.47 -42.93
C PRO A 120 -24.33 -9.11 -43.65
N ASN A 121 -25.56 -8.59 -43.90
CA ASN A 121 -25.75 -7.29 -44.56
C ASN A 121 -25.40 -6.11 -43.69
N ARG A 122 -25.23 -6.30 -42.36
CA ARG A 122 -24.86 -5.29 -41.39
C ARG A 122 -23.39 -5.37 -40.99
N LEU A 123 -22.64 -6.32 -41.55
CA LEU A 123 -21.19 -6.46 -41.31
C LEU A 123 -20.39 -5.80 -42.44
N TYR A 124 -19.40 -5.02 -42.05
CA TYR A 124 -18.54 -4.21 -42.93
C TYR A 124 -17.09 -4.44 -42.58
N PRO A 125 -16.29 -5.14 -43.41
CA PRO A 125 -14.89 -5.30 -43.17
C PRO A 125 -14.09 -4.04 -43.54
N SER A 126 -13.04 -3.73 -42.79
CA SER A 126 -11.96 -2.84 -43.20
C SER A 126 -10.67 -3.62 -43.34
N ILE A 127 -9.76 -3.09 -44.14
CA ILE A 127 -8.42 -3.68 -44.41
C ILE A 127 -7.37 -2.57 -44.49
N TYR A 128 -6.11 -2.95 -44.27
CA TYR A 128 -5.01 -2.05 -44.57
C TYR A 128 -4.98 -1.68 -46.06
N GLN A 129 -4.75 -0.42 -46.34
CA GLN A 129 -4.91 0.13 -47.71
C GLN A 129 -4.16 -0.64 -48.81
N ASP A 130 -2.99 -1.22 -48.51
CA ASP A 130 -2.14 -1.96 -49.42
C ASP A 130 -2.29 -3.49 -49.31
N ASP A 131 -3.29 -3.99 -48.54
CA ASP A 131 -3.52 -5.42 -48.37
C ASP A 131 -4.54 -5.97 -49.37
N ASP A 132 -4.07 -6.15 -50.63
CA ASP A 132 -4.89 -6.71 -51.71
C ASP A 132 -5.22 -8.19 -51.50
N GLU A 133 -4.43 -8.94 -50.72
CA GLU A 133 -4.73 -10.31 -50.39
C GLU A 133 -5.97 -10.41 -49.48
N ALA A 134 -6.05 -9.62 -48.44
CA ALA A 134 -7.24 -9.55 -47.56
C ALA A 134 -8.47 -9.04 -48.33
N PHE A 135 -8.28 -8.06 -49.21
CA PHE A 135 -9.38 -7.59 -50.12
C PHE A 135 -9.95 -8.73 -50.93
N LYS A 136 -9.08 -9.53 -51.59
CA LYS A 136 -9.49 -10.65 -52.42
C LYS A 136 -10.28 -11.69 -51.63
N ILE A 137 -9.83 -12.06 -50.47
CA ILE A 137 -10.51 -13.01 -49.60
C ILE A 137 -11.91 -12.49 -49.24
N TRP A 138 -12.04 -11.24 -48.80
CA TRP A 138 -13.34 -10.64 -48.48
C TRP A 138 -14.29 -10.57 -49.70
N ASN A 139 -13.74 -10.15 -50.86
CA ASN A 139 -14.59 -9.92 -52.06
C ASN A 139 -14.89 -11.18 -52.85
N GLU A 140 -13.87 -11.99 -53.16
CA GLU A 140 -14.05 -13.15 -54.06
C GLU A 140 -14.47 -14.42 -53.33
N GLU A 141 -13.99 -14.63 -52.08
CA GLU A 141 -14.20 -15.90 -51.36
C GLU A 141 -15.39 -15.80 -50.41
N ILE A 142 -15.47 -14.72 -49.62
CA ILE A 142 -16.60 -14.46 -48.72
C ILE A 142 -17.80 -13.85 -49.48
N GLY A 143 -17.54 -13.14 -50.58
CA GLY A 143 -18.59 -12.56 -51.43
C GLY A 143 -19.10 -11.20 -50.94
N ILE A 144 -18.29 -10.41 -50.18
CA ILE A 144 -18.66 -9.06 -49.81
C ILE A 144 -18.47 -8.12 -50.99
N ALA A 145 -19.49 -7.30 -51.29
CA ALA A 145 -19.42 -6.32 -52.38
C ALA A 145 -18.28 -5.28 -52.11
N PRO A 146 -17.51 -4.91 -53.13
CA PRO A 146 -16.33 -4.02 -53.00
C PRO A 146 -16.64 -2.71 -52.25
N GLU A 147 -17.80 -2.12 -52.43
CA GLU A 147 -18.24 -0.88 -51.79
C GLU A 147 -18.53 -1.04 -50.29
N ARG A 148 -18.51 -2.25 -49.77
CA ARG A 148 -18.66 -2.57 -48.35
C ARG A 148 -17.35 -2.91 -47.68
N ILE A 149 -16.21 -2.93 -48.42
CA ILE A 149 -14.87 -3.20 -47.92
C ILE A 149 -14.12 -1.86 -47.87
N PHE A 150 -13.75 -1.44 -46.68
CA PHE A 150 -13.14 -0.14 -46.44
C PHE A 150 -11.61 -0.29 -46.36
N ARG A 151 -10.89 0.63 -47.05
CA ARG A 151 -9.43 0.66 -47.01
C ARG A 151 -8.97 1.82 -46.14
N PHE A 152 -8.26 1.55 -45.06
CA PHE A 152 -7.74 2.57 -44.16
C PHE A 152 -6.22 2.53 -44.09
N GLY A 153 -5.65 3.62 -43.61
CA GLY A 153 -4.21 3.79 -43.49
C GLY A 153 -3.63 3.08 -42.26
N ARG A 154 -2.41 3.45 -41.96
CA ARG A 154 -1.66 2.85 -40.84
C ARG A 154 -2.27 3.15 -39.47
N GLU A 155 -2.94 4.27 -39.34
CA GLU A 155 -3.55 4.69 -38.08
C GLU A 155 -4.70 3.78 -37.66
N ASP A 156 -5.43 3.20 -38.62
CA ASP A 156 -6.61 2.39 -38.36
C ASP A 156 -6.37 0.88 -38.59
N ASN A 157 -5.73 0.50 -39.69
CA ASN A 157 -5.59 -0.91 -40.10
C ASN A 157 -4.15 -1.44 -40.10
N PHE A 158 -3.29 -0.93 -39.22
CA PHE A 158 -1.98 -1.50 -38.91
C PHE A 158 -1.77 -1.53 -37.41
N TRP A 159 -1.77 -2.74 -36.84
CA TRP A 159 -1.68 -2.91 -35.40
C TRP A 159 -0.21 -2.97 -34.95
N GLU A 160 0.16 -2.10 -34.03
CA GLU A 160 1.46 -2.09 -33.35
C GLU A 160 1.32 -1.53 -31.93
N HIS A 161 2.08 -2.05 -30.99
CA HIS A 161 2.10 -1.56 -29.62
C HIS A 161 3.52 -1.61 -29.03
N GLY A 162 4.24 -0.48 -29.14
CA GLY A 162 5.62 -0.37 -28.74
C GLY A 162 6.53 -1.31 -29.55
N ALA A 163 7.56 -1.88 -28.90
CA ALA A 163 8.41 -2.89 -29.49
C ALA A 163 7.73 -4.27 -29.48
N GLY A 164 7.86 -5.01 -30.58
CA GLY A 164 7.34 -6.37 -30.67
C GLY A 164 6.64 -6.69 -31.98
N PRO A 165 5.92 -7.83 -32.04
CA PRO A 165 5.16 -8.28 -33.19
C PRO A 165 4.12 -7.27 -33.64
N CYS A 166 4.01 -7.04 -34.94
CA CYS A 166 3.07 -6.09 -35.53
C CYS A 166 2.74 -6.48 -36.97
N GLY A 167 1.72 -5.84 -37.54
CA GLY A 167 1.33 -6.07 -38.94
C GLY A 167 0.04 -5.40 -39.34
N PRO A 168 -0.31 -5.46 -40.64
CA PRO A 168 -1.60 -5.01 -41.14
C PRO A 168 -2.72 -5.79 -40.49
N CYS A 169 -3.90 -5.21 -40.37
CA CYS A 169 -5.07 -5.87 -39.83
C CYS A 169 -6.33 -5.65 -40.67
N SER A 170 -7.30 -6.51 -40.43
CA SER A 170 -8.64 -6.41 -40.98
C SER A 170 -9.64 -6.42 -39.83
N GLU A 171 -10.43 -5.35 -39.75
CA GLU A 171 -11.46 -5.21 -38.70
C GLU A 171 -12.84 -5.48 -39.28
N ILE A 172 -13.73 -5.99 -38.46
CA ILE A 172 -15.12 -6.23 -38.82
C ILE A 172 -16.01 -5.30 -37.99
N TYR A 173 -16.72 -4.41 -38.68
CA TYR A 173 -17.68 -3.48 -38.06
C TYR A 173 -19.11 -3.96 -38.22
N TYR A 174 -19.93 -3.68 -37.24
CA TYR A 174 -21.37 -3.95 -37.27
C TYR A 174 -22.16 -2.65 -37.29
N ASP A 175 -23.05 -2.47 -38.29
CA ASP A 175 -23.96 -1.33 -38.36
C ASP A 175 -25.14 -1.51 -37.39
N ARG A 176 -25.17 -0.76 -36.33
CA ARG A 176 -26.22 -0.74 -35.33
C ARG A 176 -27.50 0.00 -35.78
N GLY A 177 -27.40 0.69 -36.91
CA GLY A 177 -28.49 1.48 -37.49
C GLY A 177 -28.40 2.97 -37.21
N GLU A 178 -29.19 3.73 -37.93
CA GLU A 178 -29.14 5.22 -37.96
C GLU A 178 -29.39 5.87 -36.59
N LYS A 179 -30.16 5.20 -35.70
CA LYS A 179 -30.42 5.73 -34.35
C LYS A 179 -29.16 5.97 -33.50
N TYR A 180 -28.08 5.28 -33.84
CA TYR A 180 -26.77 5.41 -33.17
C TYR A 180 -25.79 6.29 -33.93
N GLY A 181 -26.20 6.81 -35.09
CA GLY A 181 -25.37 7.65 -35.95
C GLY A 181 -25.23 9.08 -35.42
N CYS A 182 -24.19 9.78 -35.89
CA CYS A 182 -23.94 11.17 -35.56
C CYS A 182 -24.89 12.16 -36.24
N GLY A 183 -25.80 11.69 -37.10
CA GLY A 183 -26.71 12.53 -37.87
C GLY A 183 -26.06 13.39 -38.97
N LYS A 184 -24.77 13.26 -39.18
CA LYS A 184 -24.04 14.01 -40.22
C LYS A 184 -24.11 13.31 -41.58
N PRO A 185 -24.21 14.05 -42.69
CA PRO A 185 -24.06 13.46 -44.00
C PRO A 185 -22.69 12.79 -44.15
N GLY A 186 -22.67 11.55 -44.68
CA GLY A 186 -21.42 10.78 -44.83
C GLY A 186 -21.02 9.94 -43.62
N CYS A 187 -21.90 9.73 -42.66
CA CYS A 187 -21.67 8.75 -41.56
C CYS A 187 -21.46 7.35 -42.17
N THR A 188 -20.25 6.81 -41.99
CA THR A 188 -19.82 5.54 -42.55
C THR A 188 -18.87 4.81 -41.56
N VAL A 189 -18.34 3.64 -41.92
CA VAL A 189 -17.27 2.94 -41.18
C VAL A 189 -16.08 3.88 -41.02
N GLY A 190 -15.48 3.89 -39.83
CA GLY A 190 -14.44 4.84 -39.44
C GLY A 190 -14.96 6.15 -38.82
N CYS A 191 -16.30 6.35 -38.75
CA CYS A 191 -16.89 7.44 -38.00
C CYS A 191 -16.79 7.18 -36.49
N GLU A 192 -16.42 8.17 -35.69
CA GLU A 192 -16.29 8.07 -34.23
C GLU A 192 -17.63 7.87 -33.48
N CYS A 193 -18.78 7.87 -34.19
CA CYS A 193 -20.08 7.64 -33.56
C CYS A 193 -20.31 6.14 -33.27
N ASP A 194 -21.38 5.86 -32.49
CA ASP A 194 -21.68 4.50 -32.04
C ASP A 194 -22.48 3.66 -33.07
N ARG A 195 -22.64 4.13 -34.31
CA ARG A 195 -23.36 3.40 -35.38
C ARG A 195 -22.59 2.20 -35.88
N TYR A 196 -21.34 2.40 -36.31
CA TYR A 196 -20.48 1.34 -36.79
C TYR A 196 -19.51 0.95 -35.69
N ILE A 197 -19.83 -0.10 -34.96
CA ILE A 197 -19.00 -0.58 -33.85
C ILE A 197 -18.06 -1.69 -34.40
N GLU A 198 -16.76 -1.52 -34.14
CA GLU A 198 -15.78 -2.58 -34.34
C GLU A 198 -16.09 -3.73 -33.40
N VAL A 199 -16.35 -4.92 -33.93
CA VAL A 199 -16.60 -6.12 -33.16
C VAL A 199 -15.43 -7.08 -33.14
N TRP A 200 -14.60 -7.11 -34.19
CA TRP A 200 -13.47 -8.04 -34.29
C TRP A 200 -12.32 -7.42 -35.07
N ASN A 201 -11.08 -7.61 -34.57
CA ASN A 201 -9.85 -7.23 -35.28
C ASN A 201 -9.02 -8.48 -35.56
N ASN A 202 -8.69 -8.76 -36.82
CA ASN A 202 -7.80 -9.81 -37.27
C ASN A 202 -6.46 -9.19 -37.64
N VAL A 203 -5.41 -9.37 -36.81
CA VAL A 203 -4.07 -8.85 -37.02
C VAL A 203 -3.20 -9.92 -37.68
N PHE A 204 -2.60 -9.56 -38.80
CA PHE A 204 -1.69 -10.40 -39.58
C PHE A 204 -0.25 -10.09 -39.20
N SER A 205 0.18 -10.62 -38.03
CA SER A 205 1.47 -10.35 -37.43
C SER A 205 2.58 -11.00 -38.26
N GLN A 206 3.31 -10.17 -39.00
CA GLN A 206 4.42 -10.61 -39.87
C GLN A 206 5.70 -9.81 -39.69
N PHE A 207 5.66 -8.70 -38.96
CA PHE A 207 6.80 -7.85 -38.67
C PHE A 207 7.09 -7.78 -37.15
N ASN A 208 8.35 -7.44 -36.85
CA ASN A 208 8.80 -7.11 -35.50
C ASN A 208 9.30 -5.66 -35.50
N ASN A 209 8.71 -4.81 -34.68
CA ASN A 209 9.10 -3.44 -34.44
C ASN A 209 10.13 -3.38 -33.31
N ASP A 210 11.27 -2.71 -33.51
CA ASP A 210 12.30 -2.53 -32.47
C ASP A 210 11.98 -1.42 -31.46
N GLY A 211 10.83 -0.76 -31.58
CA GLY A 211 10.43 0.39 -30.78
C GLY A 211 11.01 1.74 -31.24
N HIS A 212 11.82 1.74 -32.29
CA HIS A 212 12.44 2.94 -32.91
C HIS A 212 11.95 3.18 -34.33
N GLY A 213 10.95 2.42 -34.77
CA GLY A 213 10.36 2.55 -36.10
C GLY A 213 11.06 1.71 -37.17
N HIS A 214 11.95 0.79 -36.82
CA HIS A 214 12.53 -0.17 -37.74
C HIS A 214 11.77 -1.50 -37.65
N TYR A 215 11.41 -2.04 -38.81
CA TYR A 215 10.63 -3.26 -38.95
C TYR A 215 11.47 -4.35 -39.59
N THR A 216 11.45 -5.52 -39.00
CA THR A 216 12.07 -6.74 -39.58
C THR A 216 10.98 -7.81 -39.69
N ASP A 217 11.13 -8.72 -40.66
CA ASP A 217 10.21 -9.84 -40.77
C ASP A 217 10.32 -10.76 -39.55
N LEU A 218 9.19 -11.23 -39.04
CA LEU A 218 9.16 -12.30 -38.06
C LEU A 218 9.63 -13.63 -38.68
N ILE A 219 10.15 -14.52 -37.85
CA ILE A 219 10.61 -15.88 -38.26
C ILE A 219 9.47 -16.64 -38.95
N GLN A 220 8.24 -16.38 -38.55
CA GLN A 220 7.03 -16.99 -39.06
C GLN A 220 5.90 -15.96 -39.12
N LYS A 221 4.95 -16.17 -40.03
CA LYS A 221 3.71 -15.39 -40.07
C LYS A 221 2.74 -15.90 -39.01
N ASN A 222 2.15 -15.01 -38.27
CA ASN A 222 1.28 -15.36 -37.15
C ASN A 222 -0.07 -14.67 -37.31
N ILE A 223 -1.09 -15.23 -36.67
CA ILE A 223 -2.41 -14.59 -36.48
C ILE A 223 -2.55 -14.20 -35.01
N ASP A 224 -2.90 -12.94 -34.82
CA ASP A 224 -3.39 -12.38 -33.56
C ASP A 224 -4.78 -11.81 -33.81
N THR A 225 -5.77 -12.23 -33.04
CA THR A 225 -7.09 -11.63 -33.16
C THR A 225 -7.59 -11.10 -31.81
N GLY A 226 -8.40 -10.06 -31.87
CA GLY A 226 -9.00 -9.47 -30.69
C GLY A 226 -10.46 -9.10 -30.94
N MET A 227 -11.36 -9.70 -30.14
CA MET A 227 -12.79 -9.37 -30.13
C MET A 227 -13.21 -9.06 -28.69
N GLY A 228 -13.65 -7.83 -28.43
CA GLY A 228 -14.18 -7.46 -27.12
C GLY A 228 -15.49 -8.22 -26.84
N LEU A 229 -15.49 -9.08 -25.81
CA LEU A 229 -16.67 -9.89 -25.47
C LEU A 229 -17.88 -9.01 -25.14
N GLU A 230 -17.66 -7.94 -24.35
CA GLU A 230 -18.73 -7.01 -24.00
C GLU A 230 -19.23 -6.22 -25.23
N ARG A 231 -18.36 -5.88 -26.20
CA ARG A 231 -18.78 -5.23 -27.45
C ARG A 231 -19.63 -6.17 -28.31
N LEU A 232 -19.23 -7.44 -28.44
CA LEU A 232 -20.03 -8.44 -29.12
C LEU A 232 -21.40 -8.60 -28.42
N ALA A 233 -21.43 -8.65 -27.09
CA ALA A 233 -22.66 -8.75 -26.31
C ALA A 233 -23.57 -7.53 -26.52
N VAL A 234 -23.04 -6.30 -26.62
CA VAL A 234 -23.85 -5.10 -26.96
C VAL A 234 -24.61 -5.30 -28.29
N VAL A 235 -23.93 -5.81 -29.30
CA VAL A 235 -24.51 -6.06 -30.62
C VAL A 235 -25.56 -7.19 -30.56
N VAL A 236 -25.22 -8.30 -29.90
CA VAL A 236 -26.09 -9.52 -29.86
C VAL A 236 -27.33 -9.30 -29.00
N GLN A 237 -27.21 -8.59 -27.89
CA GLN A 237 -28.32 -8.26 -27.01
C GLN A 237 -29.14 -7.05 -27.49
N ASP A 238 -28.64 -6.33 -28.52
CA ASP A 238 -29.20 -5.07 -29.05
C ASP A 238 -29.50 -4.06 -27.93
N VAL A 239 -28.45 -3.70 -27.20
CA VAL A 239 -28.50 -2.76 -26.09
C VAL A 239 -27.66 -1.51 -26.39
N ASP A 240 -27.95 -0.39 -25.71
CA ASP A 240 -27.38 0.91 -26.06
C ASP A 240 -25.93 1.08 -25.67
N SER A 241 -25.48 0.41 -24.59
CA SER A 241 -24.13 0.54 -24.07
C SER A 241 -23.62 -0.77 -23.45
N LEU A 242 -22.30 -0.83 -23.19
CA LEU A 242 -21.69 -1.95 -22.47
C LEU A 242 -22.22 -2.10 -21.02
N PHE A 243 -22.74 -1.02 -20.44
CA PHE A 243 -23.36 -1.06 -19.10
C PHE A 243 -24.77 -1.69 -19.12
N SER A 244 -25.35 -1.86 -20.29
CA SER A 244 -26.65 -2.46 -20.48
C SER A 244 -26.60 -3.95 -20.86
N VAL A 245 -25.38 -4.53 -21.05
CA VAL A 245 -25.25 -5.98 -21.24
C VAL A 245 -25.56 -6.72 -19.94
N ASP A 246 -26.06 -7.93 -20.05
CA ASP A 246 -26.64 -8.72 -18.95
C ASP A 246 -25.80 -8.70 -17.66
N THR A 247 -24.51 -9.01 -17.72
CA THR A 247 -23.63 -9.06 -16.54
C THR A 247 -23.38 -7.67 -15.92
N ASN A 248 -23.11 -6.66 -16.74
CA ASN A 248 -22.88 -5.31 -16.25
C ASN A 248 -24.17 -4.65 -15.77
N LYS A 249 -25.29 -4.97 -16.43
CA LYS A 249 -26.61 -4.48 -16.01
C LYS A 249 -27.00 -5.01 -14.63
N ALA A 250 -26.73 -6.27 -14.35
CA ALA A 250 -27.00 -6.85 -13.03
C ALA A 250 -26.26 -6.09 -11.91
N LEU A 251 -24.97 -5.73 -12.13
CA LEU A 251 -24.22 -4.90 -11.20
C LEU A 251 -24.79 -3.49 -11.07
N LEU A 252 -25.14 -2.89 -12.19
CA LEU A 252 -25.70 -1.54 -12.22
C LEU A 252 -27.05 -1.47 -11.51
N ASP A 253 -27.92 -2.49 -11.71
CA ASP A 253 -29.20 -2.59 -11.04
C ASP A 253 -29.03 -2.71 -9.52
N GLU A 254 -28.05 -3.49 -9.05
CA GLU A 254 -27.74 -3.60 -7.62
C GLU A 254 -27.25 -2.26 -7.05
N VAL A 255 -26.40 -1.52 -7.77
CA VAL A 255 -26.00 -0.16 -7.35
C VAL A 255 -27.18 0.77 -7.29
N CYS A 256 -28.13 0.70 -8.25
CA CYS A 256 -29.37 1.47 -8.22
C CYS A 256 -30.22 1.15 -6.97
N GLU A 257 -30.32 -0.13 -6.59
CA GLU A 257 -31.04 -0.54 -5.38
C GLU A 257 -30.37 0.02 -4.12
N MET A 258 -29.03 -0.06 -4.03
CA MET A 258 -28.27 0.47 -2.90
C MET A 258 -28.40 2.00 -2.77
N ALA A 259 -28.46 2.71 -3.89
CA ALA A 259 -28.58 4.17 -3.96
C ALA A 259 -30.04 4.67 -3.91
N HIS A 260 -31.03 3.79 -3.99
CA HIS A 260 -32.47 4.12 -4.13
C HIS A 260 -32.78 5.07 -5.29
N VAL A 261 -32.11 4.88 -6.43
CA VAL A 261 -32.27 5.66 -7.67
C VAL A 261 -32.59 4.77 -8.85
N LYS A 262 -33.04 5.36 -9.96
CA LYS A 262 -33.27 4.64 -11.21
C LYS A 262 -32.29 5.09 -12.28
N TYR A 263 -31.80 4.13 -13.03
CA TYR A 263 -30.93 4.37 -14.17
C TYR A 263 -31.66 5.06 -15.31
N LEU A 264 -31.00 5.98 -16.01
CA LEU A 264 -31.49 6.82 -17.13
C LEU A 264 -32.51 7.91 -16.73
N GLU A 265 -32.59 8.29 -15.46
CA GLU A 265 -33.40 9.44 -15.02
C GLU A 265 -32.58 10.72 -14.92
N ASP A 266 -31.30 10.65 -14.55
CA ASP A 266 -30.41 11.81 -14.42
C ASP A 266 -28.98 11.47 -14.88
N HIS A 267 -28.44 12.27 -15.81
CA HIS A 267 -27.14 12.00 -16.41
C HIS A 267 -25.97 11.90 -15.41
N LYS A 268 -25.93 12.77 -14.38
CA LYS A 268 -24.85 12.76 -13.37
C LYS A 268 -24.94 11.52 -12.48
N THR A 269 -26.15 11.15 -12.12
CA THR A 269 -26.44 9.91 -11.39
C THR A 269 -26.01 8.69 -12.21
N ASP A 270 -26.34 8.67 -13.50
CA ASP A 270 -25.99 7.57 -14.41
C ASP A 270 -24.46 7.40 -14.54
N VAL A 271 -23.72 8.50 -14.65
CA VAL A 271 -22.24 8.47 -14.67
C VAL A 271 -21.70 7.83 -13.40
N SER A 272 -22.24 8.22 -12.23
CA SER A 272 -21.79 7.65 -10.94
C SER A 272 -22.10 6.16 -10.82
N LEU A 273 -23.30 5.75 -11.25
CA LEU A 273 -23.71 4.33 -11.27
C LEU A 273 -22.80 3.48 -12.14
N ARG A 274 -22.47 3.95 -13.33
CA ARG A 274 -21.56 3.26 -14.28
C ARG A 274 -20.14 3.15 -13.74
N ILE A 275 -19.62 4.22 -13.14
CA ILE A 275 -18.29 4.24 -12.54
C ILE A 275 -18.19 3.21 -11.42
N ILE A 276 -19.18 3.15 -10.53
CA ILE A 276 -19.17 2.18 -9.42
C ILE A 276 -19.16 0.75 -9.97
N ALA A 277 -20.08 0.43 -10.89
CA ALA A 277 -20.19 -0.92 -11.46
C ALA A 277 -18.90 -1.36 -12.17
N ASP A 278 -18.31 -0.49 -13.02
CA ASP A 278 -17.06 -0.73 -13.72
C ASP A 278 -15.87 -0.92 -12.76
N HIS A 279 -15.73 -0.01 -11.82
CA HIS A 279 -14.54 0.01 -10.97
C HIS A 279 -14.55 -1.12 -9.94
N VAL A 280 -15.70 -1.47 -9.34
CA VAL A 280 -15.79 -2.61 -8.42
C VAL A 280 -15.53 -3.92 -9.14
N LYS A 281 -16.04 -4.10 -10.38
CA LYS A 281 -15.70 -5.25 -11.24
C LYS A 281 -14.20 -5.31 -11.49
N SER A 282 -13.60 -4.21 -11.94
CA SER A 282 -12.15 -4.12 -12.21
C SER A 282 -11.31 -4.46 -10.98
N CYS A 283 -11.64 -3.88 -9.82
CA CYS A 283 -10.92 -4.11 -8.57
C CYS A 283 -11.03 -5.56 -8.10
N THR A 284 -12.20 -6.20 -8.26
CA THR A 284 -12.42 -7.60 -7.91
C THR A 284 -11.45 -8.52 -8.66
N PHE A 285 -11.31 -8.32 -9.98
CA PHE A 285 -10.38 -9.10 -10.80
C PHE A 285 -8.92 -8.77 -10.52
N MET A 286 -8.57 -7.50 -10.32
CA MET A 286 -7.20 -7.10 -9.97
C MET A 286 -6.74 -7.74 -8.66
N ILE A 287 -7.58 -7.71 -7.62
CA ILE A 287 -7.26 -8.32 -6.32
C ILE A 287 -7.16 -9.85 -6.45
N SER A 288 -8.04 -10.49 -7.21
CA SER A 288 -7.95 -11.93 -7.49
C SER A 288 -6.61 -12.32 -8.10
N ASP A 289 -6.02 -11.46 -8.93
CA ASP A 289 -4.72 -11.68 -9.55
C ASP A 289 -3.53 -11.25 -8.69
N GLY A 290 -3.77 -10.96 -7.39
CA GLY A 290 -2.73 -10.67 -6.41
C GLY A 290 -2.30 -9.21 -6.34
N ILE A 291 -2.98 -8.28 -7.05
CA ILE A 291 -2.65 -6.86 -6.98
C ILE A 291 -3.22 -6.29 -5.68
N MET A 292 -2.35 -5.69 -4.87
CA MET A 292 -2.74 -5.07 -3.60
C MET A 292 -2.67 -3.54 -3.68
N PRO A 293 -3.55 -2.81 -2.96
CA PRO A 293 -3.54 -1.35 -2.95
C PRO A 293 -2.19 -0.80 -2.45
N SER A 294 -1.55 0.05 -3.26
CA SER A 294 -0.28 0.69 -2.91
C SER A 294 -0.21 2.13 -3.42
N ASN A 295 0.90 2.82 -3.17
CA ASN A 295 1.10 4.21 -3.61
C ASN A 295 1.76 4.31 -5.00
N GLU A 296 2.24 3.21 -5.57
CA GLU A 296 2.96 3.19 -6.84
C GLU A 296 2.55 1.98 -7.69
N GLY A 297 2.81 2.07 -8.99
CA GLY A 297 2.62 0.96 -9.91
C GLY A 297 1.18 0.45 -10.01
N ARG A 298 1.03 -0.86 -10.11
CA ARG A 298 -0.27 -1.55 -10.26
C ARG A 298 -1.21 -1.31 -9.10
N GLY A 299 -0.67 -1.33 -7.89
CA GLY A 299 -1.45 -1.11 -6.67
C GLY A 299 -1.99 0.32 -6.57
N TYR A 300 -1.31 1.31 -7.14
CA TYR A 300 -1.83 2.67 -7.26
C TYR A 300 -3.05 2.72 -8.18
N VAL A 301 -3.01 2.02 -9.33
CA VAL A 301 -4.17 1.93 -10.22
C VAL A 301 -5.37 1.32 -9.49
N LEU A 302 -5.18 0.20 -8.81
CA LEU A 302 -6.22 -0.44 -8.00
C LEU A 302 -6.79 0.53 -6.96
N ARG A 303 -5.93 1.20 -6.20
CA ARG A 303 -6.34 2.17 -5.18
C ARG A 303 -7.10 3.35 -5.78
N ARG A 304 -6.69 3.84 -6.94
CA ARG A 304 -7.37 4.92 -7.67
C ARG A 304 -8.80 4.52 -8.02
N LEU A 305 -8.99 3.33 -8.60
CA LEU A 305 -10.32 2.82 -8.95
C LEU A 305 -11.20 2.63 -7.71
N LEU A 306 -10.69 2.04 -6.65
CA LEU A 306 -11.41 1.85 -5.38
C LEU A 306 -11.89 3.18 -4.80
N ARG A 307 -11.00 4.17 -4.71
CA ARG A 307 -11.32 5.48 -4.15
C ARG A 307 -12.29 6.27 -5.00
N ARG A 308 -12.19 6.14 -6.33
CA ARG A 308 -13.14 6.75 -7.25
C ARG A 308 -14.52 6.13 -7.11
N ALA A 309 -14.63 4.81 -7.02
CA ALA A 309 -15.90 4.12 -6.73
C ALA A 309 -16.50 4.54 -5.38
N ALA A 310 -15.69 4.62 -4.31
CA ALA A 310 -16.13 5.06 -2.99
C ALA A 310 -16.69 6.49 -2.99
N ARG A 311 -16.01 7.42 -3.69
CA ARG A 311 -16.50 8.80 -3.86
C ARG A 311 -17.85 8.82 -4.54
N HIS A 312 -18.01 8.10 -5.66
CA HIS A 312 -19.28 8.08 -6.39
C HIS A 312 -20.40 7.40 -5.60
N GLY A 313 -20.09 6.37 -4.81
CA GLY A 313 -21.04 5.80 -3.85
C GLY A 313 -21.53 6.83 -2.86
N ARG A 314 -20.63 7.65 -2.35
CA ARG A 314 -20.98 8.74 -1.43
C ARG A 314 -21.81 9.85 -2.09
N LEU A 315 -21.50 10.22 -3.33
CA LEU A 315 -22.30 11.18 -4.10
C LEU A 315 -23.75 10.69 -4.32
N LEU A 316 -23.94 9.38 -4.43
CA LEU A 316 -25.25 8.73 -4.53
C LEU A 316 -25.93 8.49 -3.17
N GLY A 317 -25.27 8.82 -2.05
CA GLY A 317 -25.79 8.58 -0.70
C GLY A 317 -25.73 7.12 -0.24
N ILE A 318 -24.96 6.27 -0.92
CA ILE A 318 -24.77 4.86 -0.51
C ILE A 318 -23.93 4.85 0.77
N PRO A 319 -24.36 4.15 1.84
CA PRO A 319 -23.54 3.95 3.03
C PRO A 319 -22.21 3.28 2.72
N GLY A 320 -21.15 3.62 3.44
CA GLY A 320 -19.84 2.95 3.30
C GLY A 320 -19.92 1.44 3.56
N GLY A 321 -18.99 0.67 2.98
CA GLY A 321 -18.95 -0.79 3.07
C GLY A 321 -19.77 -1.50 2.00
N PHE A 322 -20.11 -0.83 0.90
CA PHE A 322 -20.91 -1.40 -0.19
C PHE A 322 -20.09 -2.22 -1.21
N MET A 323 -18.81 -1.91 -1.37
CA MET A 323 -17.97 -2.56 -2.40
C MET A 323 -17.85 -4.08 -2.20
N PRO A 324 -17.66 -4.61 -0.98
CA PRO A 324 -17.64 -6.05 -0.77
C PRO A 324 -18.95 -6.73 -1.16
N GLU A 325 -20.11 -6.10 -0.94
CA GLU A 325 -21.41 -6.66 -1.32
C GLU A 325 -21.53 -6.74 -2.84
N LEU A 326 -21.27 -5.64 -3.54
CA LEU A 326 -21.29 -5.60 -5.01
C LEU A 326 -20.25 -6.56 -5.63
N SER A 327 -19.08 -6.73 -5.00
CA SER A 327 -18.07 -7.70 -5.44
C SER A 327 -18.55 -9.15 -5.36
N LYS A 328 -19.43 -9.50 -4.41
CA LYS A 328 -20.04 -10.85 -4.37
C LYS A 328 -20.83 -11.13 -5.63
N THR A 329 -21.55 -10.16 -6.14
CA THR A 329 -22.29 -10.27 -7.41
C THR A 329 -21.35 -10.39 -8.60
N VAL A 330 -20.24 -9.63 -8.62
CA VAL A 330 -19.18 -9.80 -9.65
C VAL A 330 -18.65 -11.24 -9.66
N ILE A 331 -18.32 -11.78 -8.50
CA ILE A 331 -17.82 -13.16 -8.35
C ILE A 331 -18.86 -14.16 -8.84
N GLU A 332 -20.11 -14.03 -8.40
CA GLU A 332 -21.20 -14.95 -8.80
C GLU A 332 -21.43 -14.96 -10.31
N LEU A 333 -21.41 -13.80 -10.96
CA LEU A 333 -21.62 -13.66 -12.41
C LEU A 333 -20.43 -14.15 -13.24
N SER A 334 -19.22 -14.20 -12.64
CA SER A 334 -17.97 -14.46 -13.38
C SER A 334 -17.31 -15.80 -13.03
N LYS A 335 -17.70 -16.49 -11.96
CA LYS A 335 -17.05 -17.72 -11.47
C LYS A 335 -16.98 -18.88 -12.46
N ASP A 336 -17.91 -18.96 -13.41
CA ASP A 336 -17.90 -20.02 -14.42
C ASP A 336 -16.74 -19.87 -15.40
N GLY A 337 -16.37 -18.62 -15.73
CA GLY A 337 -15.21 -18.32 -16.57
C GLY A 337 -13.89 -18.19 -15.78
N TYR A 338 -14.00 -17.83 -14.50
CA TYR A 338 -12.89 -17.49 -13.62
C TYR A 338 -13.09 -18.06 -12.22
N PRO A 339 -12.92 -19.39 -12.04
CA PRO A 339 -13.18 -20.07 -10.76
C PRO A 339 -12.31 -19.57 -9.62
N GLU A 340 -11.13 -19.02 -9.92
CA GLU A 340 -10.23 -18.40 -8.94
C GLU A 340 -10.88 -17.24 -8.15
N LEU A 341 -11.91 -16.61 -8.68
CA LEU A 341 -12.66 -15.57 -7.96
C LEU A 341 -13.38 -16.14 -6.74
N GLU A 342 -14.01 -17.31 -6.87
CA GLU A 342 -14.66 -17.98 -5.73
C GLU A 342 -13.64 -18.53 -4.74
N GLU A 343 -12.53 -19.11 -5.23
CA GLU A 343 -11.44 -19.62 -4.38
C GLU A 343 -10.84 -18.51 -3.50
N LYS A 344 -10.67 -17.29 -4.05
CA LYS A 344 -10.06 -16.14 -3.38
C LYS A 344 -11.07 -15.14 -2.78
N LYS A 345 -12.35 -15.47 -2.79
CA LYS A 345 -13.46 -14.59 -2.37
C LYS A 345 -13.24 -13.92 -1.01
N ALA A 346 -12.85 -14.70 0.01
CA ALA A 346 -12.63 -14.15 1.34
C ALA A 346 -11.55 -13.06 1.37
N MET A 347 -10.45 -13.26 0.63
CA MET A 347 -9.37 -12.29 0.48
C MET A 347 -9.84 -11.04 -0.28
N ILE A 348 -10.52 -11.22 -1.41
CA ILE A 348 -11.03 -10.12 -2.23
C ILE A 348 -11.92 -9.21 -1.40
N LEU A 349 -12.92 -9.78 -0.72
CA LEU A 349 -13.87 -9.02 0.08
C LEU A 349 -13.18 -8.29 1.25
N LYS A 350 -12.19 -8.92 1.89
CA LYS A 350 -11.41 -8.31 2.98
C LYS A 350 -10.61 -7.10 2.49
N VAL A 351 -9.90 -7.21 1.36
CA VAL A 351 -9.11 -6.11 0.79
C VAL A 351 -10.00 -4.93 0.41
N LEU A 352 -11.14 -5.20 -0.23
CA LEU A 352 -12.12 -4.16 -0.59
C LEU A 352 -12.63 -3.44 0.66
N ALA A 353 -13.08 -4.21 1.67
CA ALA A 353 -13.60 -3.64 2.91
C ALA A 353 -12.59 -2.75 3.63
N GLU A 354 -11.34 -3.21 3.75
CA GLU A 354 -10.30 -2.46 4.46
C GLU A 354 -9.88 -1.17 3.75
N GLU A 355 -9.72 -1.20 2.42
CA GLU A 355 -9.35 0.01 1.67
C GLU A 355 -10.52 1.01 1.61
N GLU A 356 -11.75 0.52 1.47
CA GLU A 356 -12.95 1.37 1.53
C GLU A 356 -13.09 2.04 2.90
N ASP A 357 -12.93 1.30 4.01
CA ASP A 357 -12.99 1.83 5.37
C ASP A 357 -11.87 2.86 5.64
N LYS A 358 -10.63 2.56 5.21
CA LYS A 358 -9.52 3.51 5.30
C LYS A 358 -9.81 4.80 4.55
N PHE A 359 -10.35 4.70 3.35
CA PHE A 359 -10.67 5.86 2.53
C PHE A 359 -11.84 6.66 3.11
N ASN A 360 -12.89 6.00 3.56
CA ASN A 360 -14.05 6.65 4.18
C ASN A 360 -13.69 7.48 5.43
N LYS A 361 -12.66 7.06 6.18
CA LYS A 361 -12.14 7.84 7.31
C LYS A 361 -11.39 9.11 6.90
N THR A 362 -10.79 9.14 5.73
CA THR A 362 -9.96 10.24 5.26
C THR A 362 -10.67 11.18 4.28
N ILE A 363 -11.66 10.69 3.54
CA ILE A 363 -12.32 11.43 2.47
C ILE A 363 -13.04 12.69 2.99
N ASP A 364 -13.71 12.61 4.13
CA ASP A 364 -14.46 13.74 4.71
C ASP A 364 -13.55 14.92 5.04
N GLN A 365 -12.41 14.60 5.65
CA GLN A 365 -11.41 15.60 6.01
C GLN A 365 -10.79 16.21 4.75
N GLY A 366 -10.46 15.38 3.76
CA GLY A 366 -9.89 15.82 2.48
C GLY A 366 -10.85 16.72 1.69
N LEU A 367 -12.13 16.35 1.60
CA LEU A 367 -13.16 17.15 0.95
C LEU A 367 -13.41 18.48 1.65
N ALA A 368 -13.44 18.50 2.99
CA ALA A 368 -13.61 19.75 3.75
C ALA A 368 -12.43 20.72 3.51
N ILE A 369 -11.20 20.21 3.55
CA ILE A 369 -10.00 21.01 3.30
C ILE A 369 -9.96 21.51 1.85
N LEU A 370 -10.32 20.68 0.86
CA LEU A 370 -10.39 21.08 -0.53
C LEU A 370 -11.46 22.19 -0.73
N ALA A 371 -12.61 22.05 -0.09
CA ALA A 371 -13.67 23.06 -0.13
C ALA A 371 -13.23 24.40 0.46
N ASP A 372 -12.45 24.40 1.55
CA ASP A 372 -11.87 25.61 2.13
C ASP A 372 -10.86 26.25 1.14
N MET A 373 -10.01 25.45 0.50
CA MET A 373 -9.07 25.92 -0.52
C MET A 373 -9.79 26.49 -1.76
N GLU A 374 -10.86 25.86 -2.22
CA GLU A 374 -11.72 26.36 -3.31
C GLU A 374 -12.37 27.69 -2.97
N ALA A 375 -12.86 27.85 -1.74
CA ALA A 375 -13.46 29.11 -1.28
C ALA A 375 -12.42 30.23 -1.26
N GLU A 376 -11.18 29.96 -0.82
CA GLU A 376 -10.07 30.91 -0.83
C GLU A 376 -9.68 31.28 -2.26
N MET A 377 -9.52 30.31 -3.16
CA MET A 377 -9.25 30.54 -4.59
C MET A 377 -10.32 31.41 -5.23
N SER A 378 -11.59 31.08 -4.99
CA SER A 378 -12.72 31.85 -5.53
C SER A 378 -12.73 33.28 -5.02
N ALA A 379 -12.41 33.52 -3.73
CA ALA A 379 -12.32 34.86 -3.14
C ALA A 379 -11.18 35.69 -3.77
N ASN A 380 -10.08 35.01 -4.17
CA ASN A 380 -8.92 35.64 -4.82
C ASN A 380 -9.07 35.75 -6.35
N GLY A 381 -10.11 35.17 -6.93
CA GLY A 381 -10.29 35.11 -8.39
C GLY A 381 -9.34 34.14 -9.09
N GLU A 382 -8.81 33.15 -8.36
CA GLU A 382 -7.90 32.11 -8.85
C GLU A 382 -8.71 30.92 -9.34
N THR A 383 -8.23 30.28 -10.43
CA THR A 383 -8.84 29.08 -11.00
C THR A 383 -7.89 27.88 -11.01
N VAL A 384 -6.67 28.06 -10.51
CA VAL A 384 -5.63 27.03 -10.47
C VAL A 384 -5.22 26.76 -9.02
N LEU A 385 -5.43 25.55 -8.54
CA LEU A 385 -4.94 25.13 -7.22
C LEU A 385 -3.42 24.98 -7.28
N SER A 386 -2.69 25.62 -6.36
CA SER A 386 -1.23 25.54 -6.33
C SER A 386 -0.74 24.12 -6.08
N GLY A 387 0.40 23.78 -6.69
CA GLY A 387 1.03 22.45 -6.52
C GLY A 387 1.37 22.14 -5.07
N GLU A 388 1.73 23.14 -4.24
CA GLU A 388 1.98 22.96 -2.80
C GLU A 388 0.72 22.55 -2.04
N ASN A 389 -0.42 23.16 -2.34
CA ASN A 389 -1.70 22.84 -1.72
C ASN A 389 -2.20 21.45 -2.16
N ALA A 390 -2.05 21.13 -3.45
CA ALA A 390 -2.35 19.80 -3.97
C ALA A 390 -1.45 18.73 -3.34
N PHE A 391 -0.16 19.01 -3.16
CA PHE A 391 0.79 18.13 -2.48
C PHE A 391 0.45 17.96 -1.00
N LYS A 392 0.04 19.02 -0.31
CA LYS A 392 -0.40 18.96 1.09
C LYS A 392 -1.62 18.07 1.27
N LEU A 393 -2.60 18.15 0.36
CA LEU A 393 -3.75 17.25 0.34
C LEU A 393 -3.32 15.80 0.17
N TYR A 394 -2.39 15.54 -0.73
CA TYR A 394 -1.88 14.20 -1.03
C TYR A 394 -1.02 13.62 0.11
N ASP A 395 0.02 14.33 0.55
CA ASP A 395 1.03 13.84 1.48
C ASP A 395 0.54 13.81 2.94
N THR A 396 -0.12 14.90 3.37
CA THR A 396 -0.54 15.07 4.77
C THR A 396 -1.88 14.43 5.07
N TYR A 397 -2.82 14.53 4.13
CA TYR A 397 -4.20 14.08 4.34
C TYR A 397 -4.55 12.81 3.56
N GLY A 398 -3.62 12.28 2.75
CA GLY A 398 -3.85 11.07 1.97
C GLY A 398 -4.94 11.20 0.89
N PHE A 399 -5.27 12.45 0.50
CA PHE A 399 -6.28 12.73 -0.51
C PHE A 399 -5.65 12.68 -1.91
N PRO A 400 -6.09 11.78 -2.81
CA PRO A 400 -5.42 11.56 -4.08
C PRO A 400 -5.44 12.78 -5.01
N LEU A 401 -4.32 13.01 -5.70
CA LEU A 401 -4.21 14.11 -6.68
C LEU A 401 -5.27 14.00 -7.79
N ASP A 402 -5.45 12.80 -8.35
CA ASP A 402 -6.41 12.57 -9.43
C ASP A 402 -7.84 12.92 -9.00
N LEU A 403 -8.19 12.61 -7.74
CA LEU A 403 -9.47 12.97 -7.17
C LEU A 403 -9.60 14.47 -6.98
N THR A 404 -8.52 15.13 -6.58
CA THR A 404 -8.46 16.60 -6.47
C THR A 404 -8.69 17.24 -7.85
N ILE A 405 -8.01 16.73 -8.89
CA ILE A 405 -8.16 17.19 -10.27
C ILE A 405 -9.61 17.03 -10.74
N GLU A 406 -10.19 15.83 -10.59
CA GLU A 406 -11.56 15.54 -11.01
C GLU A 406 -12.59 16.46 -10.37
N ILE A 407 -12.46 16.72 -9.05
CA ILE A 407 -13.38 17.61 -8.33
C ILE A 407 -13.26 19.07 -8.81
N LEU A 408 -12.03 19.52 -9.04
CA LEU A 408 -11.78 20.89 -9.49
C LEU A 408 -12.25 21.11 -10.94
N GLU A 409 -12.02 20.12 -11.83
CA GLU A 409 -12.50 20.15 -13.22
C GLU A 409 -14.04 20.21 -13.31
N GLU A 410 -14.78 19.51 -12.45
CA GLU A 410 -16.25 19.60 -12.35
C GLU A 410 -16.73 21.04 -12.08
N LYS A 411 -15.85 21.89 -11.51
CA LYS A 411 -16.11 23.29 -11.17
C LYS A 411 -15.42 24.27 -12.10
N GLY A 412 -14.78 23.80 -13.18
CA GLY A 412 -14.03 24.61 -14.14
C GLY A 412 -12.71 25.16 -13.60
N MET A 413 -12.13 24.50 -12.57
CA MET A 413 -10.83 24.81 -11.98
C MET A 413 -9.80 23.77 -12.38
N THR A 414 -8.51 24.06 -12.21
CA THR A 414 -7.39 23.15 -12.54
C THR A 414 -6.37 23.07 -11.42
N VAL A 415 -5.38 22.20 -11.55
CA VAL A 415 -4.27 22.01 -10.60
C VAL A 415 -2.93 22.31 -11.28
N ASP A 416 -2.01 22.97 -10.58
CA ASP A 416 -0.61 23.12 -10.97
C ASP A 416 0.14 21.79 -10.77
N ASN A 417 0.10 20.96 -11.81
CA ASN A 417 0.75 19.63 -11.81
C ASN A 417 2.28 19.75 -11.73
N ASP A 418 2.89 20.76 -12.34
CA ASP A 418 4.35 20.93 -12.33
C ASP A 418 4.83 21.30 -10.91
N GLY A 419 4.11 22.20 -10.22
CA GLY A 419 4.35 22.52 -8.83
C GLY A 419 4.17 21.32 -7.90
N PHE A 420 3.17 20.48 -8.15
CA PHE A 420 2.98 19.24 -7.40
C PHE A 420 4.14 18.27 -7.58
N GLN A 421 4.59 18.03 -8.82
CA GLN A 421 5.74 17.15 -9.10
C GLN A 421 7.03 17.67 -8.46
N LYS A 422 7.23 18.98 -8.45
CA LYS A 422 8.35 19.62 -7.75
C LYS A 422 8.30 19.35 -6.25
N ALA A 423 7.16 19.59 -5.61
CA ALA A 423 6.99 19.34 -4.18
C ALA A 423 7.21 17.85 -3.82
N MET A 424 6.72 16.93 -4.66
CA MET A 424 6.95 15.49 -4.54
C MET A 424 8.44 15.13 -4.61
N ASN A 425 9.17 15.70 -5.57
CA ASN A 425 10.61 15.46 -5.72
C ASN A 425 11.41 16.03 -4.55
N ASP A 426 11.06 17.23 -4.08
CA ASP A 426 11.68 17.86 -2.90
C ASP A 426 11.50 16.99 -1.64
N GLN A 427 10.32 16.38 -1.47
CA GLN A 427 10.04 15.45 -0.39
C GLN A 427 10.88 14.16 -0.52
N ARG A 428 10.97 13.60 -1.73
CA ARG A 428 11.82 12.42 -2.02
C ARG A 428 13.31 12.71 -1.74
N GLU A 429 13.80 13.89 -2.09
CA GLU A 429 15.17 14.30 -1.78
C GLU A 429 15.40 14.49 -0.27
N LYS A 430 14.46 15.11 0.44
CA LYS A 430 14.50 15.23 1.89
C LYS A 430 14.52 13.87 2.57
N ALA A 431 13.69 12.95 2.12
CA ALA A 431 13.65 11.56 2.59
C ALA A 431 14.95 10.81 2.29
N ARG A 432 15.58 11.02 1.12
CA ARG A 432 16.91 10.49 0.78
C ARG A 432 18.00 11.07 1.67
N LYS A 433 18.00 12.39 1.91
CA LYS A 433 18.96 13.07 2.78
C LYS A 433 18.80 12.70 4.26
N ALA A 434 17.58 12.42 4.72
CA ALA A 434 17.30 11.94 6.07
C ALA A 434 17.73 10.47 6.29
N ARG A 435 17.84 9.68 5.24
CA ARG A 435 18.41 8.32 5.24
C ARG A 435 19.94 8.37 5.18
N LYS A 436 20.58 9.20 6.01
CA LYS A 436 22.02 9.09 6.26
C LYS A 436 22.25 7.82 7.06
N THR A 437 22.76 6.85 6.36
CA THR A 437 23.41 5.58 6.73
C THR A 437 22.72 4.39 6.09
N THR A 438 23.10 4.12 4.90
CA THR A 438 23.50 2.85 4.29
C THR A 438 23.53 3.09 2.78
N ASN A 439 24.73 3.41 2.27
CA ASN A 439 25.00 3.37 0.84
C ASN A 439 24.94 1.92 0.38
N TYR A 440 23.75 1.48 0.05
CA TYR A 440 23.57 0.33 -0.82
C TYR A 440 23.84 0.83 -2.23
N MET A 441 25.00 0.46 -2.78
CA MET A 441 25.63 0.91 -4.03
C MET A 441 26.26 2.29 -3.94
N GLY A 442 27.55 2.30 -3.54
CA GLY A 442 28.43 3.47 -3.51
C GLY A 442 28.60 4.11 -4.88
N ALA A 443 27.79 5.12 -5.14
CA ALA A 443 27.91 5.97 -6.33
C ALA A 443 28.92 7.12 -6.16
N ASP A 444 29.55 7.25 -4.99
CA ASP A 444 30.38 8.43 -4.68
C ASP A 444 31.87 8.15 -4.39
N VAL A 445 32.36 6.91 -4.64
CA VAL A 445 33.81 6.66 -4.42
C VAL A 445 34.49 6.40 -5.76
N THR A 446 35.08 7.46 -6.26
CA THR A 446 35.79 7.51 -7.55
C THR A 446 36.96 6.53 -7.65
N VAL A 447 37.60 6.16 -6.54
CA VAL A 447 38.75 5.23 -6.53
C VAL A 447 38.38 3.85 -7.07
N TYR A 448 37.18 3.33 -6.75
CA TYR A 448 36.78 2.01 -7.25
C TYR A 448 36.50 1.97 -8.76
N GLN A 449 36.16 3.12 -9.36
CA GLN A 449 36.00 3.23 -10.81
C GLN A 449 37.32 3.16 -11.56
N SER A 450 38.43 3.41 -10.87
CA SER A 450 39.77 3.35 -11.44
C SER A 450 40.39 1.95 -11.37
N ILE A 451 39.72 0.97 -10.73
CA ILE A 451 40.18 -0.41 -10.70
C ILE A 451 40.03 -1.04 -12.08
N PRO A 452 41.11 -1.65 -12.66
CA PRO A 452 41.06 -2.24 -13.97
C PRO A 452 39.88 -3.20 -14.17
N ALA A 453 39.30 -3.22 -15.37
CA ALA A 453 38.10 -3.99 -15.67
C ALA A 453 38.35 -5.53 -15.62
N ASP A 454 39.58 -5.95 -15.87
CA ASP A 454 40.06 -7.34 -15.86
C ASP A 454 40.35 -7.89 -14.46
N VAL A 455 40.24 -7.07 -13.41
CA VAL A 455 40.33 -7.55 -12.04
C VAL A 455 39.03 -8.24 -11.67
N GLU A 456 39.11 -9.48 -11.23
CA GLU A 456 37.96 -10.28 -10.75
C GLU A 456 38.28 -10.86 -9.39
N SER A 457 37.26 -11.05 -8.57
CA SER A 457 37.34 -11.75 -7.28
C SER A 457 36.36 -12.91 -7.29
N LYS A 458 36.86 -14.13 -7.08
CA LYS A 458 36.01 -15.31 -7.01
C LYS A 458 35.61 -15.60 -5.56
N PHE A 459 34.32 -15.62 -5.29
CA PHE A 459 33.81 -16.05 -3.98
C PHE A 459 33.92 -17.56 -3.81
N VAL A 460 34.52 -18.00 -2.72
CA VAL A 460 34.70 -19.41 -2.37
C VAL A 460 34.26 -19.74 -0.95
N GLY A 461 33.45 -18.88 -0.33
CA GLY A 461 33.10 -18.92 1.08
C GLY A 461 31.82 -19.67 1.41
N TYR A 462 31.24 -20.47 0.50
CA TYR A 462 30.08 -21.29 0.84
C TYR A 462 30.40 -22.48 1.74
N ASP A 463 31.64 -23.03 1.61
CA ASP A 463 32.08 -24.23 2.29
C ASP A 463 33.33 -24.04 3.18
N ARG A 464 33.84 -22.81 3.24
CA ARG A 464 35.06 -22.49 4.01
C ARG A 464 35.07 -21.06 4.53
N LEU A 465 35.67 -20.87 5.70
CA LEU A 465 35.86 -19.59 6.34
C LEU A 465 37.29 -19.07 6.26
N THR A 466 38.19 -19.85 5.73
CA THR A 466 39.62 -19.47 5.61
C THR A 466 40.12 -19.82 4.21
N ARG A 467 40.93 -18.93 3.62
CA ARG A 467 41.56 -19.15 2.32
C ARG A 467 42.87 -18.37 2.21
N ASP A 468 43.90 -19.00 1.66
CA ASP A 468 45.09 -18.26 1.20
C ASP A 468 44.81 -17.72 -0.20
N SER A 469 45.06 -16.43 -0.40
CA SER A 469 44.79 -15.76 -1.65
C SER A 469 45.80 -14.65 -1.92
N LYS A 470 45.95 -14.30 -3.21
CA LYS A 470 46.87 -13.24 -3.61
C LYS A 470 46.16 -11.89 -3.69
N ILE A 471 46.80 -10.86 -3.14
CA ILE A 471 46.30 -9.48 -3.24
C ILE A 471 46.44 -9.01 -4.71
N THR A 472 45.33 -8.55 -5.31
CA THR A 472 45.32 -8.03 -6.67
C THR A 472 45.34 -6.50 -6.71
N VAL A 473 44.60 -5.86 -5.78
CA VAL A 473 44.54 -4.39 -5.70
C VAL A 473 44.44 -3.97 -4.23
N LEU A 474 45.11 -2.88 -3.93
CA LEU A 474 45.00 -2.14 -2.66
C LEU A 474 44.55 -0.71 -2.96
N THR A 475 43.64 -0.19 -2.16
CA THR A 475 43.25 1.25 -2.24
C THR A 475 43.21 1.86 -0.86
N THR A 476 43.53 3.15 -0.80
CA THR A 476 43.09 4.01 0.29
C THR A 476 41.70 4.55 0.00
N GLU A 477 41.19 5.52 0.74
CA GLU A 477 39.91 6.18 0.42
C GLU A 477 39.97 6.94 -0.92
N ASP A 478 41.17 7.41 -1.33
CA ASP A 478 41.31 8.34 -2.46
C ASP A 478 42.07 7.78 -3.66
N GLU A 479 42.96 6.78 -3.47
CA GLU A 479 43.83 6.29 -4.53
C GLU A 479 44.16 4.79 -4.46
N ILE A 480 44.54 4.20 -5.62
CA ILE A 480 45.09 2.85 -5.70
C ILE A 480 46.57 2.92 -5.26
N VAL A 481 46.99 2.02 -4.36
CA VAL A 481 48.36 2.01 -3.79
C VAL A 481 49.01 0.62 -3.93
N GLU A 482 50.34 0.60 -3.88
CA GLU A 482 51.11 -0.63 -3.94
C GLU A 482 51.19 -1.35 -2.59
N ALA A 483 50.98 -0.63 -1.49
CA ALA A 483 51.01 -1.20 -0.14
C ALA A 483 50.14 -0.39 0.84
N LEU A 484 49.62 -1.07 1.87
CA LEU A 484 48.98 -0.47 3.06
C LEU A 484 49.85 -0.73 4.28
N THR A 485 50.02 0.29 5.13
CA THR A 485 50.86 0.26 6.35
C THR A 485 50.02 0.47 7.60
N ASP A 486 50.57 0.21 8.76
CA ASP A 486 49.91 0.28 10.05
C ASP A 486 49.11 1.58 10.26
N GLY A 487 47.84 1.40 10.72
CA GLY A 487 46.86 2.47 10.95
C GLY A 487 46.15 2.97 9.69
N GLN A 488 46.55 2.60 8.48
CA GLN A 488 45.90 3.04 7.25
C GLN A 488 44.56 2.32 7.05
N LYS A 489 43.55 3.10 6.65
CA LYS A 489 42.25 2.57 6.13
C LYS A 489 42.38 2.33 4.65
N GLY A 490 41.67 1.30 4.17
CA GLY A 490 41.64 1.00 2.75
C GLY A 490 40.73 -0.17 2.38
N THR A 491 40.88 -0.56 1.14
CA THR A 491 40.15 -1.73 0.60
C THR A 491 41.14 -2.67 -0.07
N ILE A 492 41.00 -3.95 0.25
CA ILE A 492 41.83 -5.02 -0.30
C ILE A 492 40.95 -5.85 -1.27
N LEU A 493 41.44 -6.07 -2.51
CA LEU A 493 40.88 -7.04 -3.45
C LEU A 493 41.86 -8.21 -3.61
N VAL A 494 41.31 -9.39 -3.76
CA VAL A 494 42.07 -10.65 -3.91
C VAL A 494 41.52 -11.52 -5.02
N GLU A 495 42.29 -12.52 -5.50
CA GLU A 495 41.86 -13.45 -6.56
C GLU A 495 40.69 -14.34 -6.11
N GLU A 496 40.79 -14.94 -4.92
CA GLU A 496 39.75 -15.77 -4.32
C GLU A 496 39.46 -15.32 -2.88
N THR A 497 38.17 -15.20 -2.50
CA THR A 497 37.80 -14.76 -1.16
C THR A 497 36.78 -15.66 -0.49
N PRO A 498 36.94 -16.00 0.80
CA PRO A 498 35.92 -16.67 1.59
C PRO A 498 34.90 -15.66 2.17
N PHE A 499 35.14 -14.34 2.02
CA PHE A 499 34.26 -13.30 2.55
C PHE A 499 33.07 -13.07 1.61
N TYR A 500 31.86 -13.16 2.14
CA TYR A 500 30.63 -12.82 1.43
C TYR A 500 30.50 -11.30 1.33
N GLY A 501 30.36 -10.79 0.12
CA GLY A 501 30.08 -9.37 -0.11
C GLY A 501 28.60 -9.05 0.07
N THR A 502 28.29 -7.89 0.62
CA THR A 502 26.89 -7.44 0.83
C THR A 502 26.06 -7.58 -0.44
N MET A 503 25.07 -8.45 -0.45
CA MET A 503 24.16 -8.71 -1.59
C MET A 503 22.89 -9.42 -1.12
N GLY A 504 21.76 -9.25 -1.84
CA GLY A 504 20.52 -9.99 -1.56
C GLY A 504 19.92 -9.75 -0.16
N GLY A 505 20.25 -8.63 0.48
CA GLY A 505 19.82 -8.30 1.84
C GLY A 505 20.70 -8.87 2.95
N GLN A 506 21.67 -9.74 2.67
CA GLN A 506 22.66 -10.19 3.65
C GLN A 506 23.83 -9.19 3.73
N THR A 507 24.23 -8.81 4.94
CA THR A 507 25.40 -7.96 5.20
C THR A 507 26.71 -8.68 4.86
N GLY A 508 27.72 -7.89 4.49
CA GLY A 508 29.07 -8.38 4.22
C GLY A 508 29.72 -9.01 5.43
N ASP A 509 30.61 -9.94 5.18
CA ASP A 509 31.40 -10.56 6.24
C ASP A 509 32.47 -9.61 6.79
N VAL A 510 32.82 -9.87 7.99
CA VAL A 510 33.95 -9.23 8.69
C VAL A 510 34.97 -10.28 9.13
N GLY A 511 36.17 -9.84 9.48
CA GLY A 511 37.23 -10.76 9.90
C GLY A 511 38.62 -10.16 9.79
N GLU A 512 39.60 -10.98 9.43
CA GLU A 512 40.98 -10.51 9.29
C GLU A 512 41.70 -11.06 8.07
N ILE A 513 42.62 -10.28 7.53
CA ILE A 513 43.55 -10.67 6.47
C ILE A 513 44.97 -10.54 7.03
N VAL A 514 45.75 -11.64 6.96
CA VAL A 514 47.05 -11.74 7.57
C VAL A 514 48.11 -12.09 6.53
N GLY A 515 49.13 -11.26 6.40
CA GLY A 515 50.32 -11.48 5.58
C GLY A 515 51.34 -12.38 6.22
N ALA A 516 52.22 -12.96 5.43
CA ALA A 516 53.29 -13.86 5.90
C ALA A 516 54.28 -13.18 6.83
N ASP A 517 54.52 -11.89 6.59
CA ASP A 517 55.47 -11.08 7.36
C ASP A 517 54.86 -10.35 8.58
N GLY A 518 53.63 -10.79 8.97
CA GLY A 518 52.92 -10.27 10.13
C GLY A 518 52.09 -9.00 9.87
N GLY A 519 51.92 -8.59 8.62
CA GLY A 519 50.93 -7.55 8.24
C GLY A 519 49.53 -8.06 8.57
N ARG A 520 48.70 -7.22 9.25
CA ARG A 520 47.36 -7.59 9.71
C ARG A 520 46.37 -6.49 9.40
N PHE A 521 45.35 -6.84 8.68
CA PHE A 521 44.25 -5.98 8.28
C PHE A 521 42.94 -6.50 8.87
N ILE A 522 42.19 -5.63 9.55
CA ILE A 522 40.86 -5.96 10.06
C ILE A 522 39.83 -5.56 9.02
N VAL A 523 39.06 -6.55 8.58
CA VAL A 523 37.94 -6.34 7.66
C VAL A 523 36.70 -5.96 8.47
N GLU A 524 36.22 -4.76 8.27
CA GLU A 524 35.05 -4.18 8.94
C GLU A 524 33.76 -4.36 8.11
N ASP A 525 33.89 -4.47 6.78
CA ASP A 525 32.81 -4.75 5.82
C ASP A 525 33.37 -5.38 4.56
N THR A 526 32.53 -6.13 3.87
CA THR A 526 32.83 -6.70 2.56
C THR A 526 31.76 -6.29 1.57
N ILE A 527 32.14 -5.66 0.47
CA ILE A 527 31.23 -5.04 -0.49
C ILE A 527 31.43 -5.60 -1.89
N HIS A 528 30.34 -5.66 -2.66
CA HIS A 528 30.40 -5.87 -4.10
C HIS A 528 30.71 -4.57 -4.81
N LEU A 529 31.71 -4.60 -5.68
CA LEU A 529 32.05 -3.52 -6.58
C LEU A 529 31.55 -3.82 -8.00
N GLN A 530 31.68 -2.88 -8.90
CA GLN A 530 31.23 -3.05 -10.29
C GLN A 530 31.93 -4.24 -10.97
N GLY A 531 31.15 -5.10 -11.62
CA GLY A 531 31.61 -6.39 -12.17
C GLY A 531 31.74 -7.47 -11.09
N SER A 532 32.63 -8.44 -11.31
CA SER A 532 32.85 -9.57 -10.39
C SER A 532 33.89 -9.24 -9.32
N LYS A 533 33.89 -8.00 -8.77
CA LYS A 533 34.89 -7.54 -7.80
C LYS A 533 34.31 -7.53 -6.38
N ILE A 534 35.09 -8.07 -5.43
CA ILE A 534 34.75 -8.06 -4.00
C ILE A 534 35.83 -7.28 -3.25
N GLY A 535 35.43 -6.18 -2.59
CA GLY A 535 36.30 -5.32 -1.82
C GLY A 535 36.17 -5.55 -0.31
N HIS A 536 37.28 -5.79 0.37
CA HIS A 536 37.36 -5.96 1.83
C HIS A 536 37.75 -4.62 2.44
N VAL A 537 36.78 -3.93 3.02
CA VAL A 537 36.95 -2.59 3.59
C VAL A 537 37.35 -2.69 5.05
N GLY A 538 38.35 -1.93 5.46
CA GLY A 538 38.84 -1.96 6.85
C GLY A 538 40.10 -1.13 7.09
N HIS A 539 40.94 -1.57 8.03
CA HIS A 539 42.16 -0.88 8.38
C HIS A 539 43.30 -1.81 8.83
N MET A 540 44.50 -1.39 8.63
CA MET A 540 45.72 -2.07 9.12
C MET A 540 45.87 -1.89 10.64
N VAL A 541 46.19 -2.97 11.35
CA VAL A 541 46.48 -2.95 12.81
C VAL A 541 47.89 -3.43 13.14
N GLY A 542 48.75 -3.49 12.16
CA GLY A 542 50.16 -3.83 12.31
C GLY A 542 50.84 -4.26 11.03
N GLY A 543 52.09 -3.96 10.86
CA GLY A 543 52.88 -4.39 9.68
C GLY A 543 52.49 -3.68 8.38
N MET A 544 52.68 -4.38 7.27
CA MET A 544 52.42 -3.90 5.92
C MET A 544 51.89 -5.04 5.07
N LEU A 545 50.98 -4.72 4.16
CA LEU A 545 50.52 -5.63 3.10
C LEU A 545 50.75 -5.01 1.75
N SER A 546 51.19 -5.78 0.76
CA SER A 546 51.56 -5.30 -0.58
C SER A 546 50.80 -6.02 -1.70
N VAL A 547 50.64 -5.33 -2.82
CA VAL A 547 50.06 -5.97 -4.05
C VAL A 547 50.94 -7.14 -4.47
N GLY A 548 50.30 -8.25 -4.81
CA GLY A 548 50.96 -9.49 -5.21
C GLY A 548 51.36 -10.39 -4.04
N GLU A 549 51.24 -9.96 -2.79
CA GLU A 549 51.47 -10.77 -1.60
C GLU A 549 50.38 -11.86 -1.46
N THR A 550 50.79 -13.06 -0.99
CA THR A 550 49.87 -14.09 -0.57
C THR A 550 49.50 -13.91 0.89
N VAL A 551 48.22 -13.77 1.17
CA VAL A 551 47.67 -13.52 2.51
C VAL A 551 46.72 -14.63 2.92
N THR A 552 46.64 -14.87 4.22
CA THR A 552 45.62 -15.77 4.81
C THR A 552 44.40 -14.92 5.21
N MET A 553 43.27 -15.22 4.58
CA MET A 553 41.99 -14.60 4.86
C MET A 553 41.20 -15.43 5.88
N LYS A 554 40.63 -14.81 6.90
CA LYS A 554 39.86 -15.49 7.94
C LYS A 554 38.58 -14.72 8.22
N VAL A 555 37.45 -15.32 7.88
CA VAL A 555 36.11 -14.81 8.19
C VAL A 555 35.81 -15.01 9.67
N ASP A 556 35.16 -14.06 10.31
CA ASP A 556 34.61 -14.21 11.65
C ASP A 556 33.48 -15.25 11.65
N ALA A 557 33.79 -16.43 12.19
CA ALA A 557 32.90 -17.60 12.17
C ALA A 557 31.60 -17.36 12.95
N GLU A 558 31.65 -16.59 14.05
CA GLU A 558 30.48 -16.34 14.89
C GLU A 558 29.49 -15.42 14.17
N LYS A 559 29.96 -14.33 13.59
CA LYS A 559 29.13 -13.38 12.82
C LYS A 559 28.57 -14.01 11.54
N ARG A 560 29.39 -14.77 10.80
CA ARG A 560 28.92 -15.52 9.62
C ARG A 560 27.85 -16.53 10.02
N GLY A 561 28.06 -17.31 11.09
CA GLY A 561 27.07 -18.25 11.59
C GLY A 561 25.76 -17.57 12.01
N GLY A 562 25.82 -16.38 12.61
CA GLY A 562 24.64 -15.57 12.90
C GLY A 562 23.88 -15.17 11.64
N CYS A 563 24.60 -14.70 10.60
CA CYS A 563 23.99 -14.40 9.30
C CYS A 563 23.33 -15.62 8.65
N GLU A 564 23.99 -16.78 8.66
CA GLU A 564 23.47 -18.03 8.09
C GLU A 564 22.18 -18.48 8.78
N LYS A 565 22.12 -18.40 10.12
CA LYS A 565 20.92 -18.71 10.90
C LYS A 565 19.78 -17.76 10.54
N ASN A 566 20.04 -16.46 10.54
CA ASN A 566 19.05 -15.43 10.25
C ASN A 566 18.58 -15.50 8.77
N HIS A 567 19.48 -15.77 7.82
CA HIS A 567 19.11 -15.88 6.41
C HIS A 567 18.25 -17.12 6.16
N SER A 568 18.65 -18.27 6.72
CA SER A 568 17.84 -19.49 6.59
C SER A 568 16.47 -19.35 7.24
N ALA A 569 16.40 -18.69 8.40
CA ALA A 569 15.12 -18.37 9.06
C ALA A 569 14.24 -17.44 8.21
N THR A 570 14.83 -16.54 7.40
CA THR A 570 14.08 -15.67 6.49
C THR A 570 13.33 -16.46 5.44
N HIS A 571 13.91 -17.51 4.86
CA HIS A 571 13.23 -18.40 3.92
C HIS A 571 12.08 -19.17 4.57
N LEU A 572 12.29 -19.70 5.78
CA LEU A 572 11.21 -20.35 6.53
C LEU A 572 10.09 -19.37 6.87
N LEU A 573 10.44 -18.14 7.26
CA LEU A 573 9.48 -17.06 7.56
C LEU A 573 8.64 -16.70 6.33
N GLN A 574 9.26 -16.50 5.16
CA GLN A 574 8.56 -16.18 3.93
C GLN A 574 7.53 -17.27 3.60
N LYS A 575 7.91 -18.52 3.65
CA LYS A 575 6.99 -19.64 3.40
C LYS A 575 5.88 -19.73 4.43
N ALA A 576 6.18 -19.55 5.71
CA ALA A 576 5.19 -19.54 6.79
C ALA A 576 4.17 -18.41 6.63
N LEU A 577 4.62 -17.20 6.27
CA LEU A 577 3.75 -16.07 5.98
C LEU A 577 2.79 -16.36 4.82
N ARG A 578 3.28 -16.97 3.74
CA ARG A 578 2.42 -17.39 2.61
C ARG A 578 1.40 -18.44 3.00
N LEU A 579 1.75 -19.37 3.87
CA LEU A 579 0.82 -20.40 4.37
C LEU A 579 -0.29 -19.82 5.26
N VAL A 580 0.04 -18.78 6.05
CA VAL A 580 -0.91 -18.19 7.03
C VAL A 580 -1.74 -17.08 6.40
N LEU A 581 -1.12 -16.21 5.60
CA LEU A 581 -1.74 -15.00 5.06
C LEU A 581 -2.21 -15.16 3.61
N GLY A 582 -1.61 -16.09 2.86
CA GLY A 582 -1.94 -16.35 1.45
C GLY A 582 -0.79 -16.08 0.48
N GLU A 583 -0.97 -16.53 -0.76
CA GLU A 583 0.06 -16.50 -1.81
C GLU A 583 0.45 -15.09 -2.29
N HIS A 584 -0.34 -14.06 -1.96
CA HIS A 584 -0.05 -12.67 -2.27
C HIS A 584 1.14 -12.10 -1.48
N VAL A 585 1.61 -12.83 -0.46
CA VAL A 585 2.78 -12.42 0.31
C VAL A 585 4.03 -12.60 -0.55
N GLU A 586 4.66 -11.47 -0.88
CA GLU A 586 5.92 -11.39 -1.64
C GLU A 586 6.93 -10.54 -0.86
N GLN A 587 8.21 -10.86 -1.03
CA GLN A 587 9.27 -10.06 -0.44
C GLN A 587 9.30 -8.67 -1.07
N ALA A 588 9.19 -7.63 -0.26
CA ALA A 588 9.38 -6.23 -0.64
C ALA A 588 10.76 -5.71 -0.23
N GLY A 589 11.42 -6.37 0.70
CA GLY A 589 12.78 -6.07 1.15
C GLY A 589 13.25 -7.05 2.20
N SER A 590 14.56 -7.17 2.37
CA SER A 590 15.19 -8.02 3.37
C SER A 590 16.45 -7.35 3.92
N LEU A 591 16.75 -7.61 5.19
CA LEU A 591 18.04 -7.30 5.80
C LEU A 591 18.38 -8.42 6.78
N VAL A 592 19.52 -9.04 6.54
CA VAL A 592 20.04 -10.13 7.35
C VAL A 592 21.39 -9.69 7.92
N THR A 593 21.46 -9.58 9.23
CA THR A 593 22.69 -9.26 9.99
C THR A 593 23.04 -10.42 10.91
N PRO A 594 24.24 -10.46 11.51
CA PRO A 594 24.57 -11.46 12.51
C PRO A 594 23.57 -11.55 13.68
N ASP A 595 23.03 -10.39 14.09
CA ASP A 595 22.24 -10.26 15.31
C ASP A 595 20.74 -10.50 15.11
N ARG A 596 20.22 -10.15 13.91
CA ARG A 596 18.78 -10.20 13.63
C ARG A 596 18.49 -10.28 12.14
N LEU A 597 17.25 -10.63 11.83
CA LEU A 597 16.68 -10.49 10.49
C LEU A 597 15.56 -9.46 10.47
N ARG A 598 15.39 -8.82 9.32
CA ARG A 598 14.26 -7.96 9.00
C ARG A 598 13.69 -8.39 7.65
N PHE A 599 12.40 -8.61 7.61
CA PHE A 599 11.71 -9.02 6.41
C PHE A 599 10.52 -8.10 6.12
N ASP A 600 10.57 -7.43 4.97
CA ASP A 600 9.51 -6.55 4.48
C ASP A 600 8.72 -7.33 3.42
N PHE A 601 7.40 -7.38 3.57
CA PHE A 601 6.54 -8.20 2.71
C PHE A 601 5.24 -7.48 2.37
N THR A 602 4.63 -7.88 1.23
CA THR A 602 3.36 -7.34 0.78
C THR A 602 2.22 -7.92 1.60
N HIS A 603 1.51 -7.08 2.34
CA HIS A 603 0.27 -7.42 3.01
C HIS A 603 -0.52 -6.14 3.36
N PHE A 604 -1.84 -6.21 3.27
CA PHE A 604 -2.73 -5.05 3.31
C PHE A 604 -3.18 -4.64 4.70
N SER A 605 -3.09 -5.53 5.71
CA SER A 605 -3.51 -5.28 7.09
C SER A 605 -2.41 -5.58 8.11
N ALA A 606 -2.57 -5.09 9.34
CA ALA A 606 -1.76 -5.55 10.46
C ALA A 606 -2.06 -7.02 10.74
N MET A 607 -1.03 -7.80 11.05
CA MET A 607 -1.20 -9.19 11.47
C MET A 607 -1.82 -9.25 12.86
N THR A 608 -2.73 -10.21 13.05
CA THR A 608 -3.29 -10.49 14.38
C THR A 608 -2.27 -11.22 15.27
N PRO A 609 -2.40 -11.14 16.60
CA PRO A 609 -1.55 -11.91 17.50
C PRO A 609 -1.59 -13.42 17.24
N GLU A 610 -2.73 -13.94 16.80
CA GLU A 610 -2.93 -15.34 16.44
C GLU A 610 -2.18 -15.72 15.18
N GLU A 611 -2.21 -14.87 14.15
CA GLU A 611 -1.46 -15.05 12.91
C GLU A 611 0.06 -15.01 13.17
N LEU A 612 0.52 -14.02 13.93
CA LEU A 612 1.94 -13.92 14.32
C LEU A 612 2.41 -15.17 15.07
N LYS A 613 1.60 -15.62 16.04
CA LYS A 613 1.90 -16.84 16.81
C LYS A 613 1.93 -18.08 15.91
N LYS A 614 1.02 -18.16 14.92
CA LYS A 614 0.97 -19.29 14.00
C LYS A 614 2.18 -19.33 13.06
N VAL A 615 2.59 -18.18 12.53
CA VAL A 615 3.81 -18.05 11.72
C VAL A 615 5.04 -18.48 12.54
N GLU A 616 5.22 -17.94 13.73
CA GLU A 616 6.31 -18.27 14.63
C GLU A 616 6.33 -19.78 14.98
N GLN A 617 5.15 -20.36 15.19
CA GLN A 617 5.02 -21.79 15.46
C GLN A 617 5.48 -22.63 14.26
N ILE A 618 5.02 -22.32 13.04
CA ILE A 618 5.40 -23.05 11.82
C ILE A 618 6.92 -22.99 11.62
N VAL A 619 7.52 -21.79 11.71
CA VAL A 619 8.99 -21.64 11.55
C VAL A 619 9.73 -22.48 12.57
N ASN A 620 9.32 -22.47 13.83
CA ASN A 620 9.96 -23.29 14.87
C ASN A 620 9.68 -24.79 14.72
N GLU A 621 8.59 -25.20 14.10
CA GLU A 621 8.31 -26.61 13.74
C GLU A 621 9.34 -27.08 12.71
N GLU A 622 9.56 -26.32 11.63
CA GLU A 622 10.53 -26.64 10.58
C GLU A 622 11.99 -26.61 11.07
N ILE A 623 12.30 -25.75 12.06
CA ILE A 623 13.59 -25.76 12.76
C ILE A 623 13.78 -27.10 13.53
N ARG A 624 12.75 -27.55 14.24
CA ARG A 624 12.81 -28.82 15.01
C ARG A 624 12.89 -30.08 14.14
N GLU A 625 12.28 -30.04 12.94
CA GLU A 625 12.37 -31.11 11.95
C GLU A 625 13.81 -31.32 11.45
N ASN A 626 14.67 -30.33 11.68
CA ASN A 626 16.10 -30.39 11.30
C ASN A 626 16.31 -30.76 9.83
N LEU A 627 15.58 -30.08 8.95
CA LEU A 627 15.60 -30.31 7.51
C LEU A 627 16.99 -30.02 6.94
N LYS A 628 17.47 -30.89 6.05
CA LYS A 628 18.71 -30.62 5.33
C LYS A 628 18.55 -29.45 4.38
N VAL A 629 19.50 -28.52 4.38
CA VAL A 629 19.59 -27.43 3.41
C VAL A 629 20.49 -27.88 2.26
N VAL A 630 19.91 -27.94 1.07
CA VAL A 630 20.62 -28.36 -0.15
C VAL A 630 20.67 -27.17 -1.10
N THR A 631 21.84 -26.94 -1.67
CA THR A 631 22.06 -25.90 -2.67
C THR A 631 22.51 -26.50 -3.98
N GLU A 632 21.86 -26.11 -5.08
CA GLU A 632 22.18 -26.63 -6.42
C GLU A 632 22.30 -25.45 -7.39
N GLU A 633 23.28 -25.50 -8.27
CA GLU A 633 23.39 -24.55 -9.38
C GLU A 633 22.76 -25.18 -10.63
N MET A 634 21.86 -24.48 -11.27
CA MET A 634 21.17 -24.94 -12.47
C MET A 634 20.83 -23.77 -13.40
N SER A 635 20.31 -24.04 -14.59
CA SER A 635 19.78 -22.99 -15.46
C SER A 635 18.51 -22.39 -14.87
N LEU A 636 18.21 -21.14 -15.20
CA LEU A 636 16.99 -20.47 -14.76
C LEU A 636 15.73 -21.25 -15.16
N ASP A 637 15.73 -21.88 -16.34
CA ASP A 637 14.60 -22.67 -16.83
C ASP A 637 14.40 -23.99 -16.07
N GLU A 638 15.48 -24.62 -15.64
CA GLU A 638 15.41 -25.78 -14.75
C GLU A 638 14.90 -25.37 -13.36
N ALA A 639 15.38 -24.25 -12.81
CA ALA A 639 14.95 -23.74 -11.52
C ALA A 639 13.44 -23.43 -11.50
N LYS A 640 12.91 -22.84 -12.56
CA LYS A 640 11.45 -22.60 -12.71
C LYS A 640 10.64 -23.89 -12.66
N LYS A 641 11.15 -24.99 -13.25
CA LYS A 641 10.47 -26.30 -13.23
C LYS A 641 10.43 -26.94 -11.84
N THR A 642 11.35 -26.59 -10.96
CA THR A 642 11.34 -27.08 -9.57
C THR A 642 10.31 -26.36 -8.69
N GLY A 643 9.64 -25.33 -9.22
CA GLY A 643 8.75 -24.48 -8.44
C GLY A 643 9.49 -23.49 -7.52
N ALA A 644 10.78 -23.25 -7.78
CA ALA A 644 11.58 -22.32 -7.00
C ALA A 644 11.01 -20.89 -7.11
N MET A 645 10.82 -20.25 -5.97
CA MET A 645 10.44 -18.85 -5.92
C MET A 645 11.60 -17.96 -6.36
N ALA A 646 11.34 -17.09 -7.33
CA ALA A 646 12.25 -16.05 -7.78
C ALA A 646 11.77 -14.70 -7.26
N LEU A 647 12.68 -13.85 -6.78
CA LEU A 647 12.34 -12.49 -6.37
C LEU A 647 12.03 -11.63 -7.59
N PHE A 648 10.92 -10.90 -7.56
CA PHE A 648 10.55 -9.97 -8.62
C PHE A 648 11.54 -8.79 -8.67
N GLY A 649 12.09 -8.54 -9.87
CA GLY A 649 12.96 -7.39 -10.14
C GLY A 649 14.46 -7.66 -10.10
N GLU A 650 14.93 -8.84 -9.72
CA GLU A 650 16.33 -9.21 -9.86
C GLU A 650 16.66 -9.72 -11.26
N LYS A 651 17.79 -9.26 -11.80
CA LYS A 651 18.34 -9.79 -13.07
C LYS A 651 19.15 -11.04 -12.76
N TYR A 652 18.57 -12.19 -13.01
CA TYR A 652 19.27 -13.46 -12.87
C TYR A 652 20.14 -13.73 -14.10
N GLY A 653 21.34 -14.29 -13.87
CA GLY A 653 22.20 -14.79 -14.94
C GLY A 653 21.66 -16.08 -15.56
N GLU A 654 22.39 -16.63 -16.55
CA GLU A 654 22.05 -17.92 -17.17
C GLU A 654 22.05 -19.07 -16.15
N LYS A 655 22.89 -19.01 -15.12
CA LYS A 655 22.95 -19.95 -14.01
C LYS A 655 22.48 -19.30 -12.72
N VAL A 656 21.64 -20.00 -11.99
CA VAL A 656 21.07 -19.57 -10.71
C VAL A 656 21.33 -20.61 -9.63
N ARG A 657 21.47 -20.15 -8.39
CA ARG A 657 21.61 -20.99 -7.22
C ARG A 657 20.24 -21.19 -6.57
N VAL A 658 19.80 -22.43 -6.46
CA VAL A 658 18.56 -22.85 -5.81
C VAL A 658 18.88 -23.37 -4.42
N VAL A 659 18.23 -22.81 -3.40
CA VAL A 659 18.32 -23.25 -2.00
C VAL A 659 17.05 -23.97 -1.63
N LYS A 660 17.17 -25.21 -1.17
CA LYS A 660 16.05 -26.08 -0.81
C LYS A 660 16.17 -26.51 0.65
N MET A 661 15.13 -26.31 1.43
CA MET A 661 15.02 -26.72 2.83
C MET A 661 13.94 -27.80 2.96
N GLY A 662 14.35 -29.06 2.82
CA GLY A 662 13.41 -30.17 2.69
C GLY A 662 12.44 -29.96 1.53
N ASP A 663 11.16 -30.27 1.76
CA ASP A 663 10.06 -29.97 0.84
C ASP A 663 9.30 -28.68 1.24
N PHE A 664 9.74 -28.00 2.29
CA PHE A 664 9.05 -26.82 2.83
C PHE A 664 9.33 -25.54 2.04
N SER A 665 10.60 -25.22 1.77
CA SER A 665 10.97 -24.01 1.01
C SER A 665 11.94 -24.34 -0.12
N THR A 666 11.72 -23.73 -1.30
CA THR A 666 12.64 -23.81 -2.46
C THR A 666 12.69 -22.43 -3.09
N GLU A 667 13.84 -21.76 -3.06
CA GLU A 667 14.00 -20.36 -3.48
C GLU A 667 15.31 -20.12 -4.23
N LEU A 668 15.33 -19.14 -5.14
CA LEU A 668 16.55 -18.64 -5.75
C LEU A 668 17.28 -17.75 -4.75
N CYS A 669 18.49 -18.14 -4.31
CA CYS A 669 19.23 -17.37 -3.32
C CYS A 669 20.74 -17.54 -3.46
N GLY A 670 21.48 -16.39 -3.53
CA GLY A 670 22.94 -16.34 -3.54
C GLY A 670 23.59 -16.22 -2.16
N GLY A 671 22.81 -16.16 -1.07
CA GLY A 671 23.32 -15.97 0.28
C GLY A 671 23.93 -17.23 0.92
N THR A 672 24.51 -17.07 2.11
CA THR A 672 25.04 -18.18 2.91
C THR A 672 23.97 -18.73 3.85
N HIS A 673 23.95 -20.02 4.06
CA HIS A 673 22.93 -20.73 4.82
C HIS A 673 23.54 -21.79 5.74
N VAL A 674 22.77 -22.17 6.76
CA VAL A 674 23.10 -23.32 7.60
C VAL A 674 22.98 -24.63 6.82
N ASP A 675 23.68 -25.69 7.24
CA ASP A 675 23.60 -27.02 6.62
C ASP A 675 22.28 -27.73 6.90
N SER A 676 21.65 -27.38 8.02
CA SER A 676 20.34 -27.91 8.41
C SER A 676 19.56 -26.89 9.25
N THR A 677 18.24 -26.93 9.15
CA THR A 677 17.38 -25.94 9.85
C THR A 677 17.50 -25.99 11.37
N GLY A 678 17.89 -27.15 11.94
CA GLY A 678 18.15 -27.28 13.37
C GLY A 678 19.28 -26.39 13.89
N GLN A 679 20.25 -26.02 13.05
CA GLN A 679 21.33 -25.10 13.42
C GLN A 679 20.84 -23.66 13.67
N ILE A 680 19.64 -23.30 13.20
CA ILE A 680 18.98 -22.01 13.52
C ILE A 680 18.65 -21.94 15.01
N GLN A 681 18.45 -23.08 15.67
CA GLN A 681 18.13 -23.27 17.10
C GLN A 681 16.70 -22.87 17.45
N ALA A 682 16.36 -21.59 17.41
CA ALA A 682 15.02 -21.07 17.66
C ALA A 682 14.80 -19.75 16.94
N PHE A 683 13.53 -19.42 16.75
CA PHE A 683 13.08 -18.21 16.05
C PHE A 683 12.03 -17.46 16.87
N LYS A 684 12.13 -16.13 16.95
CA LYS A 684 11.18 -15.27 17.66
C LYS A 684 10.92 -13.98 16.89
N ILE A 685 9.66 -13.70 16.64
CA ILE A 685 9.23 -12.40 16.10
C ILE A 685 9.26 -11.37 17.24
N LEU A 686 9.98 -10.27 17.04
CA LEU A 686 10.06 -9.15 17.97
C LEU A 686 8.96 -8.12 17.72
N SER A 687 8.75 -7.80 16.46
CA SER A 687 7.80 -6.76 16.05
C SER A 687 7.21 -7.03 14.68
N GLU A 688 6.01 -6.52 14.47
CA GLU A 688 5.36 -6.41 13.18
C GLU A 688 4.76 -5.02 13.04
N ALA A 689 5.06 -4.32 11.92
CA ALA A 689 4.60 -2.95 11.69
C ALA A 689 4.41 -2.63 10.21
N GLY A 690 3.55 -1.66 9.90
CA GLY A 690 3.43 -1.10 8.54
C GLY A 690 4.55 -0.11 8.28
N ILE A 691 5.19 -0.20 7.11
CA ILE A 691 6.26 0.72 6.69
C ILE A 691 5.89 1.54 5.46
N ALA A 692 4.99 1.01 4.63
CA ALA A 692 4.41 1.69 3.50
C ALA A 692 2.99 1.15 3.26
N ALA A 693 2.24 1.77 2.37
CA ALA A 693 0.95 1.25 1.97
C ALA A 693 1.09 -0.15 1.35
N GLY A 694 0.42 -1.12 1.92
CA GLY A 694 0.48 -2.52 1.46
C GLY A 694 1.79 -3.25 1.77
N VAL A 695 2.70 -2.67 2.57
CA VAL A 695 3.96 -3.31 2.96
C VAL A 695 4.09 -3.38 4.48
N ARG A 696 4.32 -4.57 4.98
CA ARG A 696 4.51 -4.89 6.39
C ARG A 696 5.95 -5.30 6.65
N ARG A 697 6.46 -5.04 7.83
CA ARG A 697 7.80 -5.39 8.29
C ARG A 697 7.74 -6.28 9.49
N ILE A 698 8.46 -7.40 9.45
CA ILE A 698 8.77 -8.23 10.61
C ILE A 698 10.25 -8.08 10.95
N GLU A 699 10.54 -7.91 12.23
CA GLU A 699 11.87 -8.09 12.80
C GLU A 699 11.86 -9.32 13.70
N ALA A 700 12.90 -10.15 13.56
CA ALA A 700 12.99 -11.41 14.31
C ALA A 700 14.43 -11.75 14.69
N LEU A 701 14.56 -12.61 15.67
CA LEU A 701 15.83 -13.12 16.21
C LEU A 701 15.91 -14.63 16.06
N THR A 702 17.16 -15.13 15.96
CA THR A 702 17.47 -16.56 16.00
C THR A 702 18.64 -16.81 16.94
N GLY A 703 18.87 -18.07 17.28
CA GLY A 703 20.08 -18.56 17.97
C GLY A 703 20.48 -17.73 19.19
N GLU A 704 21.74 -17.31 19.20
CA GLU A 704 22.36 -16.58 20.33
C GLU A 704 21.77 -15.19 20.54
N GLY A 705 21.37 -14.51 19.44
CA GLY A 705 20.67 -13.22 19.54
C GLY A 705 19.34 -13.34 20.30
N LEU A 706 18.63 -14.47 20.12
CA LEU A 706 17.42 -14.74 20.87
C LEU A 706 17.69 -15.06 22.34
N LEU A 707 18.74 -15.84 22.63
CA LEU A 707 19.15 -16.12 24.01
C LEU A 707 19.51 -14.84 24.76
N ALA A 708 20.36 -13.99 24.17
CA ALA A 708 20.73 -12.70 24.73
C ALA A 708 19.51 -11.80 24.99
N HIS A 709 18.52 -11.83 24.09
CA HIS A 709 17.27 -11.10 24.27
C HIS A 709 16.49 -11.58 25.50
N TYR A 710 16.38 -12.91 25.70
CA TYR A 710 15.68 -13.45 26.86
C TYR A 710 16.47 -13.23 28.16
N GLU A 711 17.79 -13.33 28.14
CA GLU A 711 18.63 -13.02 29.29
C GLU A 711 18.44 -11.57 29.75
N LYS A 712 18.42 -10.64 28.80
CA LYS A 712 18.14 -9.23 29.08
C LYS A 712 16.74 -9.01 29.66
N GLN A 713 15.71 -9.66 29.11
CA GLN A 713 14.34 -9.58 29.64
C GLN A 713 14.26 -10.16 31.07
N GLU A 714 14.97 -11.26 31.33
CA GLU A 714 15.04 -11.88 32.67
C GLU A 714 15.70 -10.94 33.67
N GLU A 715 16.78 -10.26 33.26
CA GLU A 715 17.48 -9.29 34.11
C GLU A 715 16.60 -8.07 34.43
N GLU A 716 15.94 -7.49 33.41
CA GLU A 716 14.97 -6.40 33.59
C GLU A 716 13.82 -6.80 34.53
N LEU A 717 13.32 -8.03 34.39
CA LEU A 717 12.27 -8.57 35.26
C LEU A 717 12.76 -8.73 36.72
N LYS A 718 14.01 -9.21 36.92
CA LYS A 718 14.65 -9.32 38.23
C LYS A 718 14.83 -7.95 38.88
N GLU A 719 15.28 -6.96 38.12
CA GLU A 719 15.45 -5.59 38.63
C GLU A 719 14.11 -4.93 38.97
N ALA A 720 13.07 -5.12 38.13
CA ALA A 720 11.72 -4.63 38.40
C ALA A 720 11.16 -5.27 39.72
N ALA A 721 11.33 -6.58 39.87
CA ALA A 721 10.93 -7.28 41.09
C ALA A 721 11.69 -6.80 42.34
N LYS A 722 13.01 -6.56 42.22
CA LYS A 722 13.84 -5.97 43.28
C LYS A 722 13.35 -4.57 43.66
N THR A 723 13.04 -3.75 42.70
CA THR A 723 12.49 -2.39 42.91
C THR A 723 11.15 -2.45 43.65
N ALA A 724 10.29 -3.39 43.29
CA ALA A 724 9.01 -3.65 43.97
C ALA A 724 9.16 -4.42 45.29
N LYS A 725 10.39 -4.77 45.72
CA LYS A 725 10.74 -5.56 46.91
C LYS A 725 10.02 -6.90 46.94
N THR A 726 10.07 -7.65 45.87
CA THR A 726 9.46 -8.96 45.71
C THR A 726 10.31 -9.87 44.79
N THR A 727 9.83 -11.05 44.48
CA THR A 727 10.42 -11.98 43.53
C THR A 727 9.78 -11.80 42.13
N PRO A 728 10.43 -12.20 41.05
CA PRO A 728 9.83 -12.16 39.70
C PRO A 728 8.49 -12.88 39.60
N ALA A 729 8.34 -14.01 40.25
CA ALA A 729 7.11 -14.80 40.26
C ALA A 729 5.92 -14.09 40.96
N GLU A 730 6.21 -13.24 41.94
CA GLU A 730 5.23 -12.52 42.74
C GLU A 730 5.04 -11.07 42.30
N LEU A 731 5.78 -10.61 41.29
CA LEU A 731 5.80 -9.21 40.86
C LEU A 731 4.41 -8.68 40.53
N LYS A 732 3.61 -9.46 39.81
CA LYS A 732 2.24 -9.08 39.44
C LYS A 732 1.38 -8.84 40.71
N THR A 733 1.37 -9.79 41.65
CA THR A 733 0.62 -9.69 42.89
C THR A 733 1.08 -8.49 43.73
N ARG A 734 2.41 -8.23 43.76
CA ARG A 734 2.95 -7.08 44.48
C ARG A 734 2.54 -5.75 43.84
N ILE A 735 2.53 -5.66 42.54
CA ILE A 735 2.07 -4.45 41.79
C ILE A 735 0.57 -4.24 42.06
N GLU A 736 -0.26 -5.29 42.02
CA GLU A 736 -1.69 -5.21 42.31
C GLU A 736 -1.91 -4.69 43.75
N ALA A 737 -1.16 -5.23 44.73
CA ALA A 737 -1.22 -4.79 46.12
C ALA A 737 -0.80 -3.31 46.27
N MET A 738 0.27 -2.86 45.56
CA MET A 738 0.69 -1.47 45.58
C MET A 738 -0.36 -0.54 44.97
N MET A 739 -1.03 -0.93 43.93
CA MET A 739 -2.12 -0.15 43.30
C MET A 739 -3.32 0.01 44.23
N GLU A 740 -3.67 -1.06 44.94
CA GLU A 740 -4.72 -1.00 46.00
C GLU A 740 -4.31 -0.11 47.16
N GLU A 741 -3.07 -0.19 47.63
CA GLU A 741 -2.51 0.67 48.68
C GLU A 741 -2.52 2.15 48.26
N ILE A 742 -2.11 2.47 47.05
CA ILE A 742 -2.16 3.82 46.51
C ILE A 742 -3.59 4.34 46.46
N LYS A 743 -4.54 3.53 46.03
CA LYS A 743 -5.96 3.89 45.98
C LYS A 743 -6.52 4.15 47.40
N ALA A 744 -6.15 3.30 48.37
CA ALA A 744 -6.53 3.48 49.78
C ALA A 744 -5.92 4.76 50.35
N LEU A 745 -4.63 5.03 50.12
CA LEU A 745 -3.95 6.24 50.57
C LEU A 745 -4.54 7.52 49.93
N HIS A 746 -4.92 7.49 48.66
CA HIS A 746 -5.66 8.61 48.05
C HIS A 746 -6.99 8.87 48.73
N ALA A 747 -7.79 7.83 48.99
CA ALA A 747 -9.05 7.94 49.66
C ALA A 747 -8.89 8.47 51.10
N GLU A 748 -7.87 8.00 51.83
CA GLU A 748 -7.54 8.47 53.18
C GLU A 748 -7.08 9.93 53.17
N ASN A 749 -6.25 10.32 52.22
CA ASN A 749 -5.80 11.70 52.03
C ASN A 749 -6.99 12.66 51.80
N GLU A 750 -7.91 12.28 50.92
CA GLU A 750 -9.13 13.09 50.71
C GLU A 750 -10.01 13.17 51.96
N LYS A 751 -10.12 12.07 52.69
CA LYS A 751 -10.85 12.04 53.98
C LYS A 751 -10.18 12.91 55.05
N LEU A 752 -8.84 12.87 55.15
CA LEU A 752 -8.09 13.73 56.07
C LEU A 752 -8.18 15.21 55.70
N LYS A 753 -8.13 15.54 54.42
CA LYS A 753 -8.35 16.92 53.91
C LYS A 753 -9.75 17.41 54.26
N SER A 754 -10.78 16.58 54.04
CA SER A 754 -12.16 16.91 54.42
C SER A 754 -12.30 17.10 55.91
N LYS A 755 -11.63 16.31 56.73
CA LYS A 755 -11.69 16.43 58.20
C LYS A 755 -10.97 17.70 58.69
N LEU A 756 -9.81 18.03 58.16
CA LEU A 756 -9.09 19.30 58.47
C LEU A 756 -9.93 20.49 58.08
N ALA A 757 -10.61 20.47 56.92
CA ALA A 757 -11.52 21.50 56.49
C ALA A 757 -12.72 21.63 57.44
N SER A 758 -13.26 20.50 57.98
CA SER A 758 -14.39 20.48 58.90
C SER A 758 -14.01 20.98 60.32
N ASP A 759 -12.81 20.63 60.81
CA ASP A 759 -12.33 21.07 62.12
C ASP A 759 -12.04 22.60 62.15
N SER A 760 -11.70 23.19 61.01
CA SER A 760 -11.56 24.64 60.81
C SER A 760 -12.91 25.39 60.91
N LEU A 761 -14.02 24.70 60.82
CA LEU A 761 -15.38 25.26 60.86
C LEU A 761 -15.85 25.76 62.24
N GLY A 762 -15.26 25.29 63.28
CA GLY A 762 -15.64 25.73 64.66
C GLY A 762 -15.38 27.22 64.95
N ASP A 763 -14.26 27.71 64.48
CA ASP A 763 -13.83 29.10 64.65
C ASP A 763 -14.48 30.10 63.64
N VAL A 764 -14.98 29.59 62.55
CA VAL A 764 -15.53 30.35 61.42
C VAL A 764 -16.93 30.86 61.75
N MET A 765 -17.72 30.16 62.57
CA MET A 765 -19.05 30.55 62.96
C MET A 765 -19.08 31.82 63.84
N SER A 766 -17.98 32.10 64.49
CA SER A 766 -17.85 33.40 65.27
C SER A 766 -17.76 34.64 64.37
N GLN A 767 -17.50 34.50 63.06
CA GLN A 767 -17.38 35.58 62.11
C GLN A 767 -18.69 35.96 61.40
N VAL A 768 -19.81 35.30 61.75
CA VAL A 768 -21.11 35.57 61.17
C VAL A 768 -21.61 36.97 61.60
N GLN A 769 -21.98 37.78 60.61
CA GLN A 769 -22.63 39.06 60.83
C GLN A 769 -24.07 39.00 60.30
N GLU A 770 -24.95 39.65 60.99
CA GLU A 770 -26.34 39.81 60.57
C GLU A 770 -26.51 41.19 59.92
N ILE A 771 -26.86 41.18 58.60
CA ILE A 771 -27.04 42.38 57.81
C ILE A 771 -28.47 42.36 57.29
N ASN A 772 -29.29 43.37 57.69
CA ASN A 772 -30.72 43.54 57.33
C ASN A 772 -31.52 42.23 57.47
N GLY A 773 -31.27 41.50 58.60
CA GLY A 773 -31.98 40.27 58.93
C GLY A 773 -31.59 39.09 58.10
N VAL A 774 -30.40 39.13 57.47
CA VAL A 774 -29.78 38.01 56.77
C VAL A 774 -28.38 37.75 57.34
N LYS A 775 -28.05 36.50 57.64
CA LYS A 775 -26.73 36.09 58.13
C LYS A 775 -25.74 36.09 56.96
N VAL A 776 -24.63 36.74 57.10
CA VAL A 776 -23.56 36.86 56.12
C VAL A 776 -22.29 36.34 56.81
N LEU A 777 -21.61 35.41 56.12
CA LEU A 777 -20.33 34.86 56.55
C LEU A 777 -19.32 35.05 55.40
N ALA A 778 -18.24 35.76 55.65
CA ALA A 778 -17.10 35.83 54.69
C ALA A 778 -15.82 35.45 55.42
N THR A 779 -15.16 34.34 54.96
CA THR A 779 -14.01 33.84 55.65
C THR A 779 -13.02 33.15 54.76
N LYS A 780 -11.74 33.07 55.21
CA LYS A 780 -10.67 32.36 54.53
C LYS A 780 -10.53 30.97 55.10
N VAL A 781 -10.39 30.01 54.22
CA VAL A 781 -10.09 28.58 54.54
C VAL A 781 -8.74 28.21 53.91
N ALA A 782 -7.98 27.36 54.61
CA ALA A 782 -6.62 27.02 54.13
C ALA A 782 -6.69 25.80 53.18
N ASP A 783 -5.89 25.85 52.08
CA ASP A 783 -5.57 24.71 51.23
C ASP A 783 -6.75 23.89 50.72
N VAL A 784 -7.86 24.55 50.37
CA VAL A 784 -9.07 23.92 49.83
C VAL A 784 -9.22 24.26 48.35
N ASP A 785 -9.39 23.24 47.48
CA ASP A 785 -9.69 23.44 46.08
C ASP A 785 -11.14 23.96 45.84
N MET A 786 -11.48 24.28 44.62
CA MET A 786 -12.80 24.83 44.28
C MET A 786 -13.95 23.84 44.59
N ASN A 787 -13.74 22.54 44.51
CA ASN A 787 -14.78 21.56 44.85
C ASN A 787 -14.92 21.43 46.35
N GLY A 788 -13.84 21.48 47.07
CA GLY A 788 -13.85 21.52 48.53
C GLY A 788 -14.55 22.81 49.06
N LEU A 789 -14.31 23.97 48.43
CA LEU A 789 -15.03 25.22 48.79
C LEU A 789 -16.54 25.13 48.57
N ARG A 790 -16.98 24.45 47.49
CA ARG A 790 -18.43 24.21 47.30
C ARG A 790 -19.03 23.37 48.42
N ASN A 791 -18.41 22.23 48.68
CA ASN A 791 -18.88 21.33 49.75
C ASN A 791 -18.90 22.02 51.11
N LEU A 792 -17.88 22.80 51.38
CA LEU A 792 -17.79 23.62 52.63
C LEU A 792 -18.87 24.71 52.70
N GLY A 793 -19.14 25.36 51.57
CA GLY A 793 -20.17 26.36 51.46
C GLY A 793 -21.58 25.81 51.70
N ASP A 794 -21.86 24.63 51.17
CA ASP A 794 -23.13 23.95 51.43
C ASP A 794 -23.26 23.49 52.88
N GLN A 795 -22.25 22.99 53.52
CA GLN A 795 -22.24 22.62 54.96
C GLN A 795 -22.43 23.87 55.87
N LEU A 796 -21.79 24.99 55.51
CA LEU A 796 -21.91 26.23 56.24
C LEU A 796 -23.33 26.84 56.08
N LYS A 797 -23.89 26.75 54.85
CA LYS A 797 -25.23 27.18 54.58
C LYS A 797 -26.27 26.45 55.41
N ASP A 798 -26.14 25.12 55.54
CA ASP A 798 -26.99 24.27 56.35
C ASP A 798 -26.84 24.59 57.84
N LYS A 799 -25.62 24.78 58.37
CA LYS A 799 -25.34 25.17 59.76
C LYS A 799 -25.87 26.55 60.11
N LEU A 800 -25.79 27.51 59.15
CA LEU A 800 -26.32 28.85 59.35
C LEU A 800 -27.85 28.92 59.35
N GLY A 801 -28.52 27.87 58.85
CA GLY A 801 -29.98 27.88 58.64
C GLY A 801 -30.41 28.86 57.53
N GLY A 802 -29.51 29.13 56.57
CA GLY A 802 -29.72 30.10 55.49
C GLY A 802 -28.85 31.34 55.61
N GLY A 803 -28.66 32.07 54.55
CA GLY A 803 -27.84 33.32 54.50
C GLY A 803 -26.96 33.42 53.27
N VAL A 804 -25.92 34.26 53.36
CA VAL A 804 -24.90 34.48 52.30
C VAL A 804 -23.57 34.02 52.85
N ILE A 805 -22.86 33.19 52.07
CA ILE A 805 -21.54 32.68 52.43
C ILE A 805 -20.56 33.06 51.36
N VAL A 806 -19.40 33.57 51.73
CA VAL A 806 -18.25 33.82 50.89
C VAL A 806 -17.05 33.14 51.45
N LEU A 807 -16.46 32.22 50.69
CA LEU A 807 -15.23 31.50 51.05
C LEU A 807 -14.11 31.86 50.12
N ALA A 808 -12.94 32.08 50.71
CA ALA A 808 -11.70 32.24 49.99
C ALA A 808 -10.70 31.19 50.39
N SER A 809 -10.00 30.59 49.45
CA SER A 809 -8.85 29.70 49.69
C SER A 809 -7.67 30.12 48.83
N VAL A 810 -6.48 29.92 49.38
CA VAL A 810 -5.21 30.10 48.65
C VAL A 810 -4.51 28.74 48.54
N MET A 811 -4.33 28.28 47.32
CA MET A 811 -3.64 27.04 47.05
C MET A 811 -2.65 27.24 45.90
N ASP A 812 -1.40 26.81 46.06
CA ASP A 812 -0.30 27.00 45.08
C ASP A 812 -0.16 28.45 44.55
N GLY A 813 -0.32 29.41 45.42
CA GLY A 813 -0.23 30.83 45.07
C GLY A 813 -1.40 31.40 44.28
N LYS A 814 -2.47 30.63 44.07
CA LYS A 814 -3.71 31.04 43.42
C LYS A 814 -4.83 31.18 44.42
N VAL A 815 -5.71 32.12 44.19
CA VAL A 815 -6.89 32.34 45.00
C VAL A 815 -8.10 31.70 44.39
N ASN A 816 -8.84 30.96 45.15
CA ASN A 816 -10.18 30.46 44.82
C ASN A 816 -11.21 31.19 45.68
N LEU A 817 -12.20 31.79 45.01
CA LEU A 817 -13.35 32.43 45.68
C LEU A 817 -14.63 31.71 45.35
N MET A 818 -15.47 31.52 46.36
CA MET A 818 -16.80 30.96 46.17
C MET A 818 -17.81 31.77 46.98
N ALA A 819 -18.97 32.10 46.38
CA ALA A 819 -20.11 32.67 47.10
C ALA A 819 -21.35 31.84 46.88
N SER A 820 -22.13 31.71 47.97
CA SER A 820 -23.43 31.01 47.94
C SER A 820 -24.46 31.86 48.70
N ALA A 821 -25.71 31.91 48.17
CA ALA A 821 -26.83 32.57 48.84
C ALA A 821 -28.04 31.63 48.89
N SER A 822 -28.65 31.50 50.07
CA SER A 822 -29.85 30.71 50.23
C SER A 822 -31.07 31.36 49.54
N ASP A 823 -32.09 30.61 49.23
CA ASP A 823 -33.29 31.08 48.53
C ASP A 823 -33.97 32.24 49.28
N ASP A 824 -33.96 32.20 50.60
CA ASP A 824 -34.50 33.28 51.42
C ASP A 824 -33.66 34.54 51.43
N ALA A 825 -32.32 34.37 51.35
CA ALA A 825 -31.45 35.54 51.16
C ALA A 825 -31.58 36.13 49.77
N GLN A 826 -31.77 35.31 48.72
CA GLN A 826 -32.03 35.75 47.37
C GLN A 826 -33.34 36.56 47.25
N LYS A 827 -34.38 36.11 47.91
CA LYS A 827 -35.67 36.85 48.00
C LYS A 827 -35.52 38.23 48.64
N LYS A 828 -34.50 38.39 49.49
CA LYS A 828 -34.16 39.66 50.15
C LYS A 828 -33.13 40.50 49.38
N GLY A 829 -32.80 40.11 48.14
CA GLY A 829 -31.94 40.83 47.25
C GLY A 829 -30.49 40.25 47.08
N ALA A 830 -30.11 39.22 47.84
CA ALA A 830 -28.77 38.62 47.74
C ALA A 830 -28.54 38.01 46.35
N HIS A 831 -27.41 38.26 45.76
CA HIS A 831 -27.03 37.72 44.46
C HIS A 831 -25.54 37.31 44.46
N ALA A 832 -25.23 36.05 44.61
CA ALA A 832 -23.87 35.52 44.69
C ALA A 832 -22.98 35.93 43.48
N GLY A 833 -23.53 35.95 42.25
CA GLY A 833 -22.82 36.36 41.07
C GLY A 833 -22.35 37.84 41.09
N ASN A 834 -23.19 38.73 41.56
CA ASN A 834 -22.83 40.15 41.69
C ASN A 834 -21.86 40.36 42.86
N LEU A 835 -21.99 39.60 43.94
CA LEU A 835 -21.08 39.63 45.07
C LEU A 835 -19.67 39.22 44.63
N ILE A 836 -19.51 38.09 43.93
CA ILE A 836 -18.25 37.66 43.38
C ILE A 836 -17.66 38.68 42.41
N LYS A 837 -18.47 39.31 41.55
CA LYS A 837 -17.99 40.33 40.64
C LYS A 837 -17.45 41.57 41.38
N GLY A 838 -18.07 41.92 42.51
CA GLY A 838 -17.63 43.06 43.32
C GLY A 838 -16.31 42.83 44.08
N ILE A 839 -15.90 41.59 44.29
CA ILE A 839 -14.71 41.24 45.08
C ILE A 839 -13.58 40.60 44.27
N ALA A 840 -13.87 39.98 43.10
CA ALA A 840 -12.89 39.25 42.32
C ALA A 840 -11.72 40.08 41.80
N GLY A 841 -11.95 41.36 41.51
CA GLY A 841 -10.91 42.30 41.09
C GLY A 841 -9.82 42.51 42.14
N LEU A 842 -10.13 42.47 43.44
CA LEU A 842 -9.18 42.63 44.56
C LEU A 842 -8.15 41.49 44.66
N VAL A 843 -8.57 40.29 44.23
CA VAL A 843 -7.69 39.14 44.19
C VAL A 843 -7.01 38.96 42.82
N GLY A 844 -7.07 39.98 41.96
CA GLY A 844 -6.43 39.91 40.62
C GLY A 844 -7.07 38.88 39.71
N GLY A 845 -8.36 38.73 39.82
CA GLY A 845 -9.11 37.71 39.10
C GLY A 845 -10.43 38.15 38.52
N GLY A 846 -11.17 37.23 37.91
CA GLY A 846 -12.51 37.46 37.39
C GLY A 846 -13.38 36.21 37.64
N GLY A 847 -14.66 36.39 37.71
CA GLY A 847 -15.62 35.34 37.91
C GLY A 847 -17.05 35.83 37.90
N GLY A 848 -17.99 34.95 38.21
CA GLY A 848 -19.39 35.23 38.25
C GLY A 848 -20.19 33.95 38.43
N GLY A 849 -21.48 34.05 38.35
CA GLY A 849 -22.37 32.90 38.52
C GLY A 849 -23.84 33.29 38.61
N ARG A 850 -24.64 32.38 39.04
CA ARG A 850 -26.09 32.56 39.25
C ARG A 850 -26.36 33.22 40.63
N PRO A 851 -27.61 33.70 40.88
CA PRO A 851 -27.96 34.32 42.17
C PRO A 851 -27.66 33.43 43.40
N GLY A 852 -27.85 32.11 43.25
CA GLY A 852 -27.63 31.15 44.37
C GLY A 852 -26.19 30.70 44.55
N MET A 853 -25.33 30.77 43.52
CA MET A 853 -23.91 30.31 43.60
C MET A 853 -23.04 30.99 42.53
N ALA A 854 -21.85 31.41 42.94
CA ALA A 854 -20.87 32.00 42.04
C ALA A 854 -19.43 31.69 42.46
N GLN A 855 -18.47 31.78 41.52
CA GLN A 855 -17.06 31.46 41.72
C GLN A 855 -16.15 32.40 40.96
N ALA A 856 -14.94 32.57 41.48
CA ALA A 856 -13.86 33.30 40.80
C ALA A 856 -12.52 32.69 41.14
N GLY A 857 -11.57 32.84 40.20
CA GLY A 857 -10.14 32.56 40.46
C GLY A 857 -9.36 33.86 40.44
N GLY A 858 -8.27 33.93 41.21
CA GLY A 858 -7.40 35.09 41.29
C GLY A 858 -5.92 34.74 41.39
N LYS A 859 -5.04 35.71 41.10
CA LYS A 859 -3.59 35.56 41.12
C LYS A 859 -2.90 36.36 42.24
N ASN A 860 -3.71 37.12 43.04
CA ASN A 860 -3.19 37.98 44.12
C ASN A 860 -3.67 37.48 45.49
N PRO A 861 -2.92 36.61 46.18
CA PRO A 861 -3.27 36.15 47.52
C PRO A 861 -3.34 37.25 48.59
N ALA A 862 -2.53 38.35 48.42
CA ALA A 862 -2.53 39.45 49.37
C ALA A 862 -3.86 40.25 49.42
N GLY A 863 -4.68 40.16 48.33
CA GLY A 863 -5.99 40.82 48.27
C GLY A 863 -7.14 40.05 48.93
N VAL A 864 -6.92 38.85 49.46
CA VAL A 864 -7.99 37.96 49.98
C VAL A 864 -8.68 38.59 51.18
N ASP A 865 -7.94 39.15 52.15
CA ASP A 865 -8.54 39.73 53.35
C ASP A 865 -9.34 41.01 53.04
N GLU A 866 -8.91 41.79 52.07
CA GLU A 866 -9.66 42.96 51.58
C GLU A 866 -10.91 42.54 50.82
N ALA A 867 -10.82 41.49 50.00
CA ALA A 867 -11.96 40.93 49.25
C ALA A 867 -13.06 40.41 50.22
N LEU A 868 -12.64 39.74 51.31
CA LEU A 868 -13.57 39.21 52.32
C LEU A 868 -14.24 40.33 53.10
N LYS A 869 -13.52 41.42 53.46
CA LYS A 869 -14.11 42.62 54.05
C LYS A 869 -15.11 43.28 53.11
N LYS A 870 -14.71 43.48 51.86
CA LYS A 870 -15.58 44.08 50.82
C LYS A 870 -16.83 43.19 50.54
N ALA A 871 -16.77 41.91 50.75
CA ALA A 871 -17.90 40.98 50.62
C ALA A 871 -19.04 41.33 51.57
N TYR A 872 -18.78 41.75 52.81
CA TYR A 872 -19.83 42.24 53.73
C TYR A 872 -20.46 43.54 53.25
N GLU A 873 -19.65 44.45 52.72
CA GLU A 873 -20.20 45.74 52.21
C GLU A 873 -21.12 45.52 50.98
N VAL A 874 -20.65 44.75 50.03
CA VAL A 874 -21.39 44.37 48.82
C VAL A 874 -22.70 43.63 49.20
N ALA A 875 -22.61 42.71 50.13
CA ALA A 875 -23.79 42.01 50.65
C ALA A 875 -24.78 42.98 51.27
N GLY A 876 -24.32 43.99 52.06
CA GLY A 876 -25.15 45.02 52.62
C GLY A 876 -25.83 45.95 51.63
N GLU A 877 -25.14 46.19 50.49
CA GLU A 877 -25.74 46.98 49.39
C GLU A 877 -26.84 46.22 48.64
N GLN A 878 -26.74 44.92 48.58
CA GLN A 878 -27.69 44.02 47.90
C GLN A 878 -28.94 43.75 48.77
N LEU A 879 -28.76 43.65 50.08
CA LEU A 879 -29.81 43.31 51.05
C LEU A 879 -30.60 44.52 51.54
N LYS A 880 -30.74 45.56 50.77
CA LYS A 880 -31.50 46.78 51.13
C LYS A 880 -32.97 46.49 51.06
#